data_bf32a56c6538ad945aefb5d95ef8c5df
#
_entry.id   bf32a56c6538ad945aefb5d95ef8c5df
#
_cell.length_a   1.000
_cell.length_b   1.000
_cell.length_c   1.000
_cell.angle_alpha   90.00
_cell.angle_beta   90.00
_cell.angle_gamma   90.00
#
_symmetry.space_group_name_H-M   'P 1'
#
loop_
_entity.id
_entity.type
_entity.pdbx_description
1 polymer ?
#
loop_
_entity_poly.entity_id
_entity_poly.type
_entity_poly.pdbx_seq_one_letter_code
_entity_poly.pdbx_strand_id
1 'polypeptide(L)'
;MKKEEFALEGLQCAGCVSTVEKVVRALPGVKEANVNLATEKMMVQFNSKEADVQKIIETVSLAGYQAILIKDEDDVLEKTAIKKEKQLHSLKVRAWISGVFAIVLLYIAMGEMIGLPLPQMLQPMEHPIAFSVTQLILVTPILWVGRSYFVNGFKALIRKHPNMDSLVALGTSAAILYSVWSTIRILSGEYHYVMHLYVESAAVILAFITVGKYFETLTKGRTSQAIQSLVALSPKVATVIRDGKEVEVPVEELQVGEVVFVRPGEKIPVDGVIISGESFVDESMITGESVPVFKKEGSKVVGATLNTTGSFQVEVSQVGKDTTLSQIIRLVEEAQGSKAPIAAIADRVAGIFVPIVMGLSLLAGLYWGLIGGESFEFVVTVMISVLVIACPCALGLATPTAIMVGTGFGAKRGILIKSSAALEEAGHVGVVLLDKTGTITNGKPKVVDIQVFNDYSKEEVLKIAASIEKHSEHPLGKAIVEEAEKQEFDVLPIEQFQSISGMGIQGIVDGKEVLLGNHLLLQNQGIVVDEYNAVIDVVASKGQTAMFVAIQKQVAGIIVVADTIKATSKEAIQQMKALGLQVRMVTGDHEKTAKAIANEVGIETVYSQVLPNEKASVVQQLLDEGYQVAMVGDGINDAPALAKATVGIAIGSGVDVAIETADMVMMQDDLRLVAKTIQLSKMTMMTIKENLFWAFIYNVIGIPVAMGVLHFFGGPLLSPMIAGAAMSFSSVSVVLNALRLNHKLSKLEK
;
A
#
# COMPACT_ATOMS: atom_id res chain seq x y z
N MET A 1 -17.59 -17.86 5.53
CA MET A 1 -16.11 -17.82 5.57
C MET A 1 -15.71 -16.81 6.63
N LYS A 2 -14.81 -17.18 7.53
CA LYS A 2 -14.26 -16.29 8.56
C LYS A 2 -12.88 -15.87 8.14
N LYS A 3 -12.52 -14.60 8.35
CA LYS A 3 -11.18 -14.04 8.09
C LYS A 3 -10.59 -13.65 9.43
N GLU A 4 -9.43 -14.19 9.77
CA GLU A 4 -8.76 -13.95 11.04
C GLU A 4 -7.29 -13.61 10.82
N GLU A 5 -6.76 -12.74 11.67
CA GLU A 5 -5.38 -12.28 11.62
C GLU A 5 -4.59 -12.84 12.80
N PHE A 6 -3.38 -13.32 12.52
CA PHE A 6 -2.47 -13.89 13.51
C PHE A 6 -1.13 -13.18 13.47
N ALA A 7 -0.58 -12.82 14.62
CA ALA A 7 0.81 -12.45 14.73
C ALA A 7 1.67 -13.72 14.70
N LEU A 8 2.73 -13.71 13.90
CA LEU A 8 3.64 -14.86 13.78
C LEU A 8 4.99 -14.54 14.41
N GLU A 9 5.53 -15.52 15.14
CA GLU A 9 6.86 -15.42 15.72
C GLU A 9 7.79 -16.49 15.13
N GLY A 10 9.06 -16.10 14.93
CA GLY A 10 10.10 -17.01 14.43
C GLY A 10 10.28 -16.98 12.90
N LEU A 11 9.56 -16.13 12.17
CA LEU A 11 9.76 -15.91 10.75
C LEU A 11 11.08 -15.18 10.50
N GLN A 12 11.94 -15.73 9.64
CA GLN A 12 13.23 -15.12 9.34
C GLN A 12 13.50 -14.92 7.85
N CYS A 13 12.82 -15.67 6.99
CA CYS A 13 13.06 -15.63 5.55
C CYS A 13 11.84 -16.04 4.74
N ALA A 14 11.87 -15.78 3.43
CA ALA A 14 10.83 -16.16 2.48
C ALA A 14 10.50 -17.67 2.50
N GLY A 15 11.49 -18.54 2.73
CA GLY A 15 11.27 -19.97 2.89
C GLY A 15 10.41 -20.33 4.12
N CYS A 16 10.56 -19.59 5.23
CA CYS A 16 9.72 -19.73 6.43
C CYS A 16 8.26 -19.38 6.10
N VAL A 17 8.06 -18.27 5.38
CA VAL A 17 6.74 -17.82 4.90
C VAL A 17 6.06 -18.92 4.08
N SER A 18 6.75 -19.41 3.05
CA SER A 18 6.25 -20.47 2.17
C SER A 18 5.88 -21.75 2.94
N THR A 19 6.65 -22.09 3.96
CA THR A 19 6.38 -23.26 4.81
C THR A 19 5.10 -23.07 5.61
N VAL A 20 4.93 -21.93 6.30
CA VAL A 20 3.73 -21.65 7.10
C VAL A 20 2.48 -21.61 6.20
N GLU A 21 2.53 -20.90 5.08
CA GLU A 21 1.43 -20.84 4.12
C GLU A 21 1.02 -22.24 3.64
N LYS A 22 2.00 -23.07 3.28
CA LYS A 22 1.75 -24.42 2.76
C LYS A 22 1.08 -25.32 3.80
N VAL A 23 1.53 -25.32 5.05
CA VAL A 23 0.96 -26.18 6.08
C VAL A 23 -0.42 -25.71 6.52
N VAL A 24 -0.67 -24.40 6.57
CA VAL A 24 -1.97 -23.85 6.92
C VAL A 24 -2.98 -24.03 5.79
N ARG A 25 -2.59 -23.82 4.52
CA ARG A 25 -3.46 -24.09 3.35
C ARG A 25 -3.79 -25.59 3.19
N ALA A 26 -2.97 -26.48 3.71
CA ALA A 26 -3.24 -27.92 3.69
C ALA A 26 -4.32 -28.35 4.70
N LEU A 27 -4.72 -27.50 5.63
CA LEU A 27 -5.80 -27.77 6.56
C LEU A 27 -7.16 -27.81 5.85
N PRO A 28 -8.00 -28.84 6.11
CA PRO A 28 -9.38 -28.87 5.63
C PRO A 28 -10.13 -27.60 6.07
N GLY A 29 -10.87 -27.00 5.16
CA GLY A 29 -11.66 -25.79 5.43
C GLY A 29 -10.90 -24.46 5.31
N VAL A 30 -9.59 -24.44 5.11
CA VAL A 30 -8.83 -23.22 4.80
C VAL A 30 -8.85 -22.96 3.32
N LYS A 31 -9.37 -21.79 2.94
CA LYS A 31 -9.39 -21.33 1.54
C LYS A 31 -8.11 -20.61 1.17
N GLU A 32 -7.63 -19.76 2.07
CA GLU A 32 -6.49 -18.91 1.83
C GLU A 32 -5.70 -18.67 3.12
N ALA A 33 -4.38 -18.65 3.01
CA ALA A 33 -3.47 -18.27 4.07
C ALA A 33 -2.33 -17.45 3.45
N ASN A 34 -2.22 -16.20 3.85
CA ASN A 34 -1.20 -15.26 3.36
C ASN A 34 -0.36 -14.78 4.53
N VAL A 35 0.95 -14.93 4.41
CA VAL A 35 1.91 -14.52 5.44
C VAL A 35 2.76 -13.38 4.91
N ASN A 36 2.85 -12.30 5.67
CA ASN A 36 3.73 -11.17 5.38
C ASN A 36 4.94 -11.18 6.30
N LEU A 37 6.13 -11.32 5.72
CA LEU A 37 7.39 -11.36 6.46
C LEU A 37 7.75 -10.00 7.10
N ALA A 38 7.34 -8.89 6.50
CA ALA A 38 7.70 -7.55 6.98
C ALA A 38 6.87 -7.13 8.19
N THR A 39 5.57 -7.48 8.19
CA THR A 39 4.65 -7.21 9.31
C THR A 39 4.62 -8.32 10.34
N GLU A 40 5.17 -9.51 10.01
CA GLU A 40 5.09 -10.72 10.82
C GLU A 40 3.65 -11.15 11.14
N LYS A 41 2.73 -10.87 10.23
CA LYS A 41 1.31 -11.18 10.34
C LYS A 41 0.90 -12.25 9.31
N MET A 42 -0.08 -13.08 9.68
CA MET A 42 -0.71 -14.07 8.82
C MET A 42 -2.21 -13.83 8.78
N MET A 43 -2.76 -13.69 7.58
CA MET A 43 -4.19 -13.62 7.36
C MET A 43 -4.69 -14.95 6.85
N VAL A 44 -5.70 -15.53 7.50
CA VAL A 44 -6.29 -16.83 7.14
C VAL A 44 -7.78 -16.66 6.89
N GLN A 45 -8.22 -17.11 5.70
CA GLN A 45 -9.63 -17.24 5.39
C GLN A 45 -10.06 -18.71 5.42
N PHE A 46 -10.99 -19.02 6.31
CA PHE A 46 -11.39 -20.40 6.54
C PHE A 46 -12.88 -20.59 6.82
N ASN A 47 -13.36 -21.81 6.65
CA ASN A 47 -14.70 -22.22 7.01
C ASN A 47 -14.73 -22.63 8.49
N SER A 48 -15.43 -21.88 9.33
CA SER A 48 -15.51 -22.14 10.78
C SER A 48 -16.19 -23.46 11.17
N LYS A 49 -16.80 -24.17 10.22
CA LYS A 49 -17.36 -25.51 10.44
C LYS A 49 -16.32 -26.64 10.31
N GLU A 50 -15.20 -26.39 9.62
CA GLU A 50 -14.19 -27.41 9.27
C GLU A 50 -12.83 -27.12 9.91
N ALA A 51 -12.50 -25.86 10.12
CA ALA A 51 -11.28 -25.41 10.78
C ALA A 51 -11.61 -24.42 11.89
N ASP A 52 -10.82 -24.44 12.97
CA ASP A 52 -10.90 -23.47 14.05
C ASP A 52 -9.55 -22.77 14.27
N VAL A 53 -9.59 -21.69 15.05
CA VAL A 53 -8.40 -20.88 15.38
C VAL A 53 -7.33 -21.73 16.09
N GLN A 54 -7.75 -22.61 16.99
CA GLN A 54 -6.82 -23.45 17.77
C GLN A 54 -6.05 -24.40 16.86
N LYS A 55 -6.73 -25.02 15.90
CA LYS A 55 -6.13 -25.96 14.94
C LYS A 55 -5.13 -25.26 14.01
N ILE A 56 -5.41 -24.01 13.64
CA ILE A 56 -4.46 -23.18 12.87
C ILE A 56 -3.21 -22.91 13.72
N ILE A 57 -3.37 -22.49 14.98
CA ILE A 57 -2.25 -22.22 15.91
C ILE A 57 -1.39 -23.50 16.12
N GLU A 58 -2.02 -24.63 16.34
CA GLU A 58 -1.33 -25.91 16.52
C GLU A 58 -0.55 -26.32 15.26
N THR A 59 -1.14 -26.16 14.08
CA THR A 59 -0.47 -26.48 12.80
C THR A 59 0.76 -25.61 12.57
N VAL A 60 0.67 -24.31 12.85
CA VAL A 60 1.81 -23.41 12.80
C VAL A 60 2.89 -23.78 13.82
N SER A 61 2.47 -24.20 15.03
CA SER A 61 3.40 -24.66 16.07
C SER A 61 4.12 -25.95 15.66
N LEU A 62 3.43 -26.91 15.06
CA LEU A 62 4.04 -28.14 14.52
C LEU A 62 5.06 -27.82 13.41
N ALA A 63 4.83 -26.78 12.61
CA ALA A 63 5.79 -26.31 11.63
C ALA A 63 7.01 -25.61 12.25
N GLY A 64 6.96 -25.27 13.56
CA GLY A 64 8.07 -24.70 14.32
C GLY A 64 8.02 -23.20 14.49
N TYR A 65 6.89 -22.60 14.23
CA TYR A 65 6.61 -21.18 14.41
C TYR A 65 5.52 -21.00 15.49
N GLN A 66 5.34 -19.77 15.98
CA GLN A 66 4.24 -19.47 16.90
C GLN A 66 3.24 -18.56 16.22
N ALA A 67 1.95 -18.84 16.37
CA ALA A 67 0.87 -17.99 15.91
C ALA A 67 0.03 -17.54 17.11
N ILE A 68 -0.28 -16.24 17.17
CA ILE A 68 -1.07 -15.62 18.25
C ILE A 68 -2.23 -14.90 17.56
N LEU A 69 -3.47 -15.22 17.91
CA LEU A 69 -4.64 -14.53 17.38
C LEU A 69 -4.67 -13.08 17.84
N ILE A 70 -4.83 -12.15 16.91
CA ILE A 70 -4.99 -10.73 17.18
C ILE A 70 -6.48 -10.48 17.45
N LYS A 71 -6.87 -10.25 18.72
CA LYS A 71 -8.26 -9.98 19.11
C LYS A 71 -8.52 -8.48 19.31
N ASP A 72 -7.56 -7.75 19.87
CA ASP A 72 -7.60 -6.31 20.09
C ASP A 72 -6.33 -5.68 19.55
N GLU A 73 -6.49 -4.73 18.62
CA GLU A 73 -5.37 -4.13 17.88
C GLU A 73 -4.52 -3.22 18.77
N ASP A 74 -5.12 -2.45 19.68
CA ASP A 74 -4.42 -1.43 20.47
C ASP A 74 -3.46 -2.05 21.51
N ASP A 75 -3.89 -3.07 22.24
CA ASP A 75 -3.07 -3.79 23.23
C ASP A 75 -1.93 -4.60 22.55
N VAL A 76 -2.16 -5.04 21.31
CA VAL A 76 -1.16 -5.77 20.51
C VAL A 76 -0.15 -4.81 19.87
N LEU A 77 -0.56 -3.62 19.43
CA LEU A 77 0.33 -2.60 18.84
C LEU A 77 1.36 -2.11 19.86
N GLU A 78 0.95 -1.78 21.09
CA GLU A 78 1.87 -1.32 22.14
C GLU A 78 2.83 -2.45 22.57
N LYS A 79 2.32 -3.66 22.82
CA LYS A 79 3.14 -4.83 23.16
C LYS A 79 4.10 -5.20 22.05
N THR A 80 3.66 -5.08 20.78
CA THR A 80 4.49 -5.35 19.60
C THR A 80 5.57 -4.29 19.41
N ALA A 81 5.28 -3.01 19.66
CA ALA A 81 6.26 -1.93 19.59
C ALA A 81 7.37 -2.11 20.64
N ILE A 82 7.00 -2.36 21.92
CA ILE A 82 7.94 -2.63 23.01
C ILE A 82 8.79 -3.87 22.70
N LYS A 83 8.18 -4.93 22.14
CA LYS A 83 8.89 -6.16 21.76
C LYS A 83 9.88 -5.92 20.62
N LYS A 84 9.49 -5.16 19.59
CA LYS A 84 10.37 -4.77 18.46
C LYS A 84 11.56 -3.94 18.94
N GLU A 85 11.36 -3.02 19.87
CA GLU A 85 12.44 -2.22 20.45
C GLU A 85 13.43 -3.10 21.22
N LYS A 86 12.94 -4.00 22.10
CA LYS A 86 13.76 -4.99 22.81
C LYS A 86 14.52 -5.90 21.85
N GLN A 87 13.87 -6.32 20.77
CA GLN A 87 14.48 -7.18 19.75
C GLN A 87 15.60 -6.44 18.98
N LEU A 88 15.36 -5.18 18.61
CA LEU A 88 16.35 -4.32 17.96
C LEU A 88 17.56 -4.06 18.89
N HIS A 89 17.32 -3.77 20.18
CA HIS A 89 18.37 -3.62 21.17
C HIS A 89 19.20 -4.91 21.34
N SER A 90 18.53 -6.06 21.43
CA SER A 90 19.22 -7.37 21.49
C SER A 90 20.07 -7.65 20.26
N LEU A 91 19.55 -7.35 19.05
CA LEU A 91 20.32 -7.51 17.80
C LEU A 91 21.50 -6.55 17.72
N LYS A 92 21.33 -5.30 18.21
CA LYS A 92 22.44 -4.34 18.30
C LYS A 92 23.58 -4.87 19.16
N VAL A 93 23.28 -5.38 20.36
CA VAL A 93 24.27 -5.94 21.27
C VAL A 93 24.96 -7.17 20.63
N ARG A 94 24.18 -8.06 20.02
CA ARG A 94 24.72 -9.22 19.30
C ARG A 94 25.64 -8.82 18.16
N ALA A 95 25.27 -7.83 17.35
CA ALA A 95 26.07 -7.32 16.25
C ALA A 95 27.40 -6.71 16.74
N TRP A 96 27.37 -5.95 17.85
CA TRP A 96 28.56 -5.41 18.48
C TRP A 96 29.50 -6.51 19.01
N ILE A 97 28.99 -7.49 19.75
CA ILE A 97 29.79 -8.59 20.26
C ILE A 97 30.42 -9.36 19.09
N SER A 98 29.58 -9.79 18.11
CA SER A 98 30.08 -10.54 16.96
C SER A 98 31.12 -9.74 16.14
N GLY A 99 30.88 -8.43 15.93
CA GLY A 99 31.76 -7.57 15.17
C GLY A 99 33.13 -7.38 15.85
N VAL A 100 33.13 -7.05 17.15
CA VAL A 100 34.38 -6.84 17.91
C VAL A 100 35.23 -8.10 17.95
N PHE A 101 34.64 -9.27 18.32
CA PHE A 101 35.38 -10.53 18.37
C PHE A 101 35.82 -11.01 16.99
N ALA A 102 35.01 -10.79 15.93
CA ALA A 102 35.42 -11.13 14.57
C ALA A 102 36.61 -10.29 14.08
N ILE A 103 36.65 -8.97 14.39
CA ILE A 103 37.78 -8.09 14.05
C ILE A 103 39.05 -8.54 14.79
N VAL A 104 38.95 -8.84 16.08
CA VAL A 104 40.12 -9.34 16.86
C VAL A 104 40.62 -10.66 16.29
N LEU A 105 39.68 -11.58 15.96
CA LEU A 105 40.02 -12.88 15.41
C LEU A 105 40.64 -12.75 14.01
N LEU A 106 40.12 -11.85 13.18
CA LEU A 106 40.68 -11.54 11.85
C LEU A 106 42.07 -10.94 11.96
N TYR A 107 42.29 -10.06 12.94
CA TYR A 107 43.64 -9.52 13.21
C TYR A 107 44.64 -10.62 13.58
N ILE A 108 44.25 -11.58 14.43
CA ILE A 108 45.13 -12.70 14.82
C ILE A 108 45.39 -13.62 13.61
N ALA A 109 44.32 -13.99 12.87
CA ALA A 109 44.44 -14.94 11.77
C ALA A 109 45.19 -14.41 10.56
N MET A 110 45.02 -13.10 10.21
CA MET A 110 45.53 -12.52 8.97
C MET A 110 46.50 -11.33 9.19
N GLY A 111 46.68 -10.87 10.42
CA GLY A 111 47.49 -9.67 10.71
C GLY A 111 48.91 -9.76 10.19
N GLU A 112 49.57 -10.90 10.34
CA GLU A 112 50.91 -11.13 9.85
C GLU A 112 51.00 -11.06 8.30
N MET A 113 49.99 -11.57 7.60
CA MET A 113 49.93 -11.53 6.13
C MET A 113 49.84 -10.10 5.57
N ILE A 114 49.30 -9.16 6.33
CA ILE A 114 49.18 -7.74 5.96
C ILE A 114 50.22 -6.86 6.65
N GLY A 115 51.22 -7.47 7.28
CA GLY A 115 52.34 -6.77 7.89
C GLY A 115 52.06 -6.12 9.25
N LEU A 116 51.00 -6.50 9.92
CA LEU A 116 50.69 -6.02 11.28
C LEU A 116 51.42 -6.86 12.32
N PRO A 117 51.98 -6.24 13.40
CA PRO A 117 52.76 -6.98 14.43
C PRO A 117 51.79 -7.85 15.26
N LEU A 118 52.12 -9.17 15.32
CA LEU A 118 51.45 -10.09 16.25
C LEU A 118 52.32 -10.28 17.52
N PRO A 119 51.68 -10.46 18.70
CA PRO A 119 52.40 -10.89 19.90
C PRO A 119 53.17 -12.18 19.62
N GLN A 120 54.43 -12.28 20.08
CA GLN A 120 55.28 -13.48 19.83
C GLN A 120 54.56 -14.79 20.20
N MET A 121 53.81 -14.82 21.29
CA MET A 121 53.02 -16.00 21.71
C MET A 121 51.89 -16.42 20.75
N LEU A 122 51.55 -15.59 19.77
CA LEU A 122 50.49 -15.84 18.78
C LEU A 122 51.01 -15.93 17.35
N GLN A 123 52.32 -16.05 17.16
CA GLN A 123 52.90 -16.28 15.84
C GLN A 123 52.63 -17.73 15.40
N PRO A 124 51.98 -17.94 14.22
CA PRO A 124 51.51 -19.27 13.80
C PRO A 124 52.66 -20.29 13.64
N MET A 125 53.82 -19.85 13.18
CA MET A 125 54.95 -20.73 12.95
C MET A 125 55.74 -21.04 14.21
N GLU A 126 55.80 -20.11 15.19
CA GLU A 126 56.55 -20.31 16.44
C GLU A 126 55.71 -20.99 17.53
N HIS A 127 54.44 -20.64 17.61
CA HIS A 127 53.51 -21.10 18.65
C HIS A 127 52.18 -21.63 18.06
N PRO A 128 52.19 -22.66 17.19
CA PRO A 128 50.99 -23.14 16.47
C PRO A 128 49.85 -23.59 17.39
N ILE A 129 50.16 -24.15 18.56
CA ILE A 129 49.17 -24.58 19.55
C ILE A 129 48.46 -23.37 20.18
N ALA A 130 49.24 -22.37 20.63
CA ALA A 130 48.69 -21.17 21.23
C ALA A 130 47.83 -20.40 20.22
N PHE A 131 48.29 -20.29 18.98
CA PHE A 131 47.57 -19.65 17.87
C PHE A 131 46.21 -20.29 17.60
N SER A 132 46.15 -21.64 17.43
CA SER A 132 44.91 -22.34 17.11
C SER A 132 43.90 -22.36 18.28
N VAL A 133 44.42 -22.59 19.52
CA VAL A 133 43.55 -22.60 20.72
C VAL A 133 42.97 -21.20 20.99
N THR A 134 43.76 -20.14 20.84
CA THR A 134 43.28 -18.76 21.03
C THR A 134 42.16 -18.42 20.06
N GLN A 135 42.24 -18.83 18.80
CA GLN A 135 41.20 -18.62 17.82
C GLN A 135 39.91 -19.35 18.23
N LEU A 136 39.98 -20.61 18.67
CA LEU A 136 38.83 -21.38 19.16
C LEU A 136 38.17 -20.74 20.40
N ILE A 137 38.96 -20.15 21.30
CA ILE A 137 38.44 -19.43 22.47
C ILE A 137 37.71 -18.17 22.03
N LEU A 138 38.29 -17.39 21.11
CA LEU A 138 37.74 -16.11 20.64
C LEU A 138 36.49 -16.27 19.80
N VAL A 139 36.30 -17.39 19.11
CA VAL A 139 35.04 -17.64 18.36
C VAL A 139 33.85 -18.00 19.25
N THR A 140 34.11 -18.51 20.47
CA THR A 140 33.06 -18.99 21.39
C THR A 140 32.00 -17.95 21.70
N PRO A 141 32.30 -16.65 22.01
CA PRO A 141 31.29 -15.62 22.18
C PRO A 141 30.43 -15.40 20.93
N ILE A 142 31.01 -15.49 19.73
CA ILE A 142 30.31 -15.34 18.45
C ILE A 142 29.32 -16.50 18.26
N LEU A 143 29.75 -17.74 18.53
CA LEU A 143 28.92 -18.95 18.46
C LEU A 143 27.77 -18.87 19.48
N TRP A 144 28.04 -18.38 20.70
CA TRP A 144 27.01 -18.20 21.73
C TRP A 144 25.94 -17.20 21.32
N VAL A 145 26.34 -16.07 20.81
CA VAL A 145 25.44 -15.00 20.30
C VAL A 145 24.69 -15.47 19.06
N GLY A 146 25.35 -16.23 18.17
CA GLY A 146 24.81 -16.80 16.94
C GLY A 146 24.06 -18.13 17.11
N ARG A 147 23.90 -18.64 18.34
CA ARG A 147 23.29 -19.97 18.59
C ARG A 147 21.92 -20.18 17.93
N SER A 148 21.15 -19.10 17.73
CA SER A 148 19.85 -19.16 17.07
C SER A 148 19.94 -19.65 15.63
N TYR A 149 21.01 -19.31 14.90
CA TYR A 149 21.21 -19.78 13.53
C TYR A 149 21.38 -21.31 13.48
N PHE A 150 22.15 -21.87 14.41
CA PHE A 150 22.37 -23.31 14.50
C PHE A 150 21.10 -24.05 14.91
N VAL A 151 20.42 -23.59 15.98
CA VAL A 151 19.21 -24.23 16.48
C VAL A 151 18.11 -24.22 15.44
N ASN A 152 17.85 -23.07 14.82
CA ASN A 152 16.80 -22.94 13.82
C ASN A 152 17.17 -23.66 12.51
N GLY A 153 18.43 -23.55 12.08
CA GLY A 153 18.93 -24.18 10.87
C GLY A 153 18.85 -25.69 10.91
N PHE A 154 19.34 -26.33 11.97
CA PHE A 154 19.26 -27.78 12.12
C PHE A 154 17.83 -28.29 12.36
N LYS A 155 17.00 -27.56 13.11
CA LYS A 155 15.59 -27.90 13.23
C LYS A 155 14.86 -27.88 11.87
N ALA A 156 15.14 -26.89 11.03
CA ALA A 156 14.57 -26.78 9.69
C ALA A 156 15.02 -27.95 8.77
N LEU A 157 16.28 -28.35 8.87
CA LEU A 157 16.83 -29.52 8.15
C LEU A 157 16.13 -30.82 8.57
N ILE A 158 16.01 -31.08 9.88
CA ILE A 158 15.35 -32.28 10.42
C ILE A 158 13.89 -32.35 9.96
N ARG A 159 13.22 -31.20 9.87
CA ARG A 159 11.82 -31.07 9.41
C ARG A 159 11.67 -31.12 7.88
N LYS A 160 12.74 -31.32 7.13
CA LYS A 160 12.76 -31.35 5.65
C LYS A 160 12.30 -30.04 4.98
N HIS A 161 12.43 -28.93 5.68
CA HIS A 161 12.14 -27.57 5.18
C HIS A 161 13.38 -26.68 5.39
N PRO A 162 14.51 -26.96 4.68
CA PRO A 162 15.74 -26.19 4.85
C PRO A 162 15.49 -24.73 4.47
N ASN A 163 16.08 -23.83 5.25
CA ASN A 163 15.99 -22.39 5.11
C ASN A 163 17.37 -21.72 5.11
N MET A 164 17.40 -20.39 5.14
CA MET A 164 18.65 -19.62 5.21
C MET A 164 19.53 -20.01 6.39
N ASP A 165 18.93 -20.17 7.59
CA ASP A 165 19.69 -20.57 8.78
C ASP A 165 20.32 -21.96 8.62
N SER A 166 19.71 -22.84 7.79
CA SER A 166 20.25 -24.16 7.49
C SER A 166 21.55 -24.08 6.70
N LEU A 167 21.64 -23.17 5.72
CA LEU A 167 22.87 -22.96 4.93
C LEU A 167 23.98 -22.39 5.81
N VAL A 168 23.65 -21.39 6.63
CA VAL A 168 24.60 -20.79 7.58
C VAL A 168 25.08 -21.81 8.60
N ALA A 169 24.15 -22.58 9.21
CA ALA A 169 24.48 -23.60 10.19
C ALA A 169 25.41 -24.68 9.60
N LEU A 170 25.11 -25.18 8.40
CA LEU A 170 25.94 -26.18 7.73
C LEU A 170 27.34 -25.64 7.40
N GLY A 171 27.41 -24.46 6.74
CA GLY A 171 28.67 -23.87 6.32
C GLY A 171 29.59 -23.52 7.51
N THR A 172 29.02 -22.84 8.54
CA THR A 172 29.81 -22.46 9.73
C THR A 172 30.14 -23.66 10.61
N SER A 173 29.25 -24.66 10.73
CA SER A 173 29.58 -25.90 11.45
C SER A 173 30.70 -26.68 10.77
N ALA A 174 30.69 -26.77 9.42
CA ALA A 174 31.77 -27.41 8.68
C ALA A 174 33.10 -26.72 8.93
N ALA A 175 33.13 -25.37 8.87
CA ALA A 175 34.33 -24.58 9.15
C ALA A 175 34.87 -24.79 10.57
N ILE A 176 34.01 -24.77 11.58
CA ILE A 176 34.39 -24.97 12.98
C ILE A 176 34.84 -26.40 13.24
N LEU A 177 34.10 -27.40 12.77
CA LEU A 177 34.47 -28.82 12.95
C LEU A 177 35.82 -29.15 12.31
N TYR A 178 36.04 -28.64 11.10
CA TYR A 178 37.33 -28.79 10.43
C TYR A 178 38.45 -28.10 11.22
N SER A 179 38.24 -26.89 11.72
CA SER A 179 39.24 -26.16 12.52
C SER A 179 39.55 -26.87 13.86
N VAL A 180 38.55 -27.45 14.51
CA VAL A 180 38.73 -28.28 15.70
C VAL A 180 39.56 -29.52 15.36
N TRP A 181 39.26 -30.22 14.27
CA TRP A 181 40.03 -31.35 13.79
C TRP A 181 41.49 -30.93 13.47
N SER A 182 41.72 -29.83 12.76
CA SER A 182 43.05 -29.27 12.47
C SER A 182 43.79 -28.96 13.78
N THR A 183 43.12 -28.36 14.77
CA THR A 183 43.73 -28.09 16.09
C THR A 183 44.15 -29.37 16.81
N ILE A 184 43.35 -30.45 16.74
CA ILE A 184 43.71 -31.75 17.30
C ILE A 184 44.96 -32.32 16.60
N ARG A 185 45.07 -32.16 15.27
CA ARG A 185 46.27 -32.58 14.51
C ARG A 185 47.52 -31.76 14.91
N ILE A 186 47.36 -30.44 15.10
CA ILE A 186 48.40 -29.56 15.62
C ILE A 186 48.87 -30.00 17.00
N LEU A 187 47.94 -30.33 17.90
CA LEU A 187 48.28 -30.89 19.23
C LEU A 187 49.03 -32.23 19.13
N SER A 188 48.82 -33.00 18.08
CA SER A 188 49.52 -34.28 17.80
C SER A 188 50.87 -34.07 17.12
N GLY A 189 51.31 -32.83 16.89
CA GLY A 189 52.63 -32.50 16.31
C GLY A 189 52.64 -32.23 14.80
N GLU A 190 51.47 -32.20 14.14
CA GLU A 190 51.39 -31.93 12.70
C GLU A 190 51.13 -30.44 12.44
N TYR A 191 52.15 -29.61 12.59
CA TYR A 191 52.05 -28.14 12.60
C TYR A 191 51.66 -27.52 11.26
N HIS A 192 51.73 -28.24 10.13
CA HIS A 192 51.36 -27.73 8.82
C HIS A 192 49.85 -27.37 8.75
N TYR A 193 49.00 -27.95 9.61
CA TYR A 193 47.57 -27.62 9.69
C TYR A 193 47.27 -26.21 10.25
N VAL A 194 48.27 -25.51 10.82
CA VAL A 194 48.09 -24.15 11.36
C VAL A 194 47.64 -23.14 10.30
N MET A 195 48.04 -23.37 9.03
CA MET A 195 47.66 -22.51 7.91
C MET A 195 46.27 -22.86 7.32
N HIS A 196 45.62 -23.89 7.81
CA HIS A 196 44.34 -24.40 7.29
C HIS A 196 43.21 -24.31 8.32
N LEU A 197 43.24 -23.29 9.16
CA LEU A 197 42.17 -22.98 10.08
C LEU A 197 41.11 -22.12 9.37
N TYR A 198 39.82 -22.35 9.65
CA TYR A 198 38.69 -21.59 9.10
C TYR A 198 37.84 -20.95 10.21
N VAL A 199 38.41 -20.79 11.41
CA VAL A 199 37.74 -20.19 12.57
C VAL A 199 37.34 -18.75 12.27
N GLU A 200 38.25 -17.98 11.67
CA GLU A 200 38.04 -16.60 11.27
C GLU A 200 36.94 -16.49 10.21
N SER A 201 36.90 -17.45 9.28
CA SER A 201 35.86 -17.50 8.24
C SER A 201 34.47 -17.69 8.85
N ALA A 202 34.30 -18.66 9.79
CA ALA A 202 33.05 -18.87 10.50
C ALA A 202 32.66 -17.65 11.33
N ALA A 203 33.60 -17.03 12.02
CA ALA A 203 33.40 -15.83 12.82
C ALA A 203 32.91 -14.63 11.97
N VAL A 204 33.58 -14.37 10.86
CA VAL A 204 33.28 -13.29 9.93
C VAL A 204 31.91 -13.49 9.27
N ILE A 205 31.58 -14.71 8.83
CA ILE A 205 30.28 -15.05 8.28
C ILE A 205 29.16 -14.74 9.29
N LEU A 206 29.29 -15.25 10.54
CA LEU A 206 28.29 -15.02 11.60
C LEU A 206 28.17 -13.54 11.97
N ALA A 207 29.29 -12.82 12.02
CA ALA A 207 29.31 -11.38 12.27
C ALA A 207 28.59 -10.60 11.17
N PHE A 208 28.95 -10.84 9.89
CA PHE A 208 28.31 -10.16 8.77
C PHE A 208 26.80 -10.44 8.70
N ILE A 209 26.39 -11.70 8.90
CA ILE A 209 24.97 -12.05 8.90
C ILE A 209 24.22 -11.38 10.06
N THR A 210 24.84 -11.31 11.25
CA THR A 210 24.23 -10.67 12.43
C THR A 210 24.13 -9.15 12.24
N VAL A 211 25.15 -8.51 11.70
CA VAL A 211 25.16 -7.08 11.34
C VAL A 211 24.13 -6.81 10.24
N GLY A 212 24.09 -7.65 9.20
CA GLY A 212 23.08 -7.56 8.14
C GLY A 212 21.66 -7.64 8.69
N LYS A 213 21.40 -8.57 9.61
CA LYS A 213 20.10 -8.73 10.29
C LYS A 213 19.74 -7.51 11.15
N TYR A 214 20.71 -6.91 11.81
CA TYR A 214 20.49 -5.66 12.55
C TYR A 214 20.07 -4.51 11.63
N PHE A 215 20.79 -4.28 10.51
CA PHE A 215 20.42 -3.24 9.54
C PHE A 215 19.09 -3.53 8.86
N GLU A 216 18.79 -4.78 8.56
CA GLU A 216 17.49 -5.21 8.06
C GLU A 216 16.35 -4.80 9.00
N THR A 217 16.48 -5.14 10.29
CA THR A 217 15.46 -4.86 11.31
C THR A 217 15.32 -3.35 11.56
N LEU A 218 16.44 -2.62 11.58
CA LEU A 218 16.45 -1.16 11.70
C LEU A 218 15.70 -0.48 10.55
N THR A 219 15.88 -0.95 9.33
CA THR A 219 15.25 -0.37 8.14
C THR A 219 13.78 -0.70 8.05
N LYS A 220 13.38 -1.93 8.40
CA LYS A 220 11.95 -2.29 8.55
C LYS A 220 11.24 -1.34 9.53
N GLY A 221 11.87 -0.98 10.64
CA GLY A 221 11.33 -0.01 11.59
C GLY A 221 11.13 1.39 10.97
N ARG A 222 12.09 1.88 10.17
CA ARG A 222 12.00 3.19 9.53
C ARG A 222 10.93 3.25 8.42
N THR A 223 10.73 2.19 7.67
CA THR A 223 9.69 2.14 6.63
C THR A 223 8.27 2.08 7.22
N SER A 224 8.10 1.62 8.45
CA SER A 224 6.82 1.65 9.18
C SER A 224 6.47 3.02 9.79
N GLN A 225 7.36 4.02 9.72
CA GLN A 225 7.11 5.37 10.29
C GLN A 225 5.92 6.10 9.67
N ALA A 226 5.52 5.76 8.43
CA ALA A 226 4.36 6.38 7.80
C ALA A 226 3.06 6.09 8.58
N ILE A 227 2.84 4.84 9.00
CA ILE A 227 1.69 4.44 9.82
C ILE A 227 1.80 5.06 11.21
N GLN A 228 2.98 4.98 11.85
CA GLN A 228 3.19 5.59 13.16
C GLN A 228 2.91 7.09 13.16
N SER A 229 3.24 7.81 12.06
CA SER A 229 2.91 9.23 11.94
C SER A 229 1.42 9.48 11.81
N LEU A 230 0.64 8.59 11.18
CA LEU A 230 -0.83 8.67 11.12
C LEU A 230 -1.45 8.40 12.49
N VAL A 231 -1.01 7.37 13.19
CA VAL A 231 -1.47 7.05 14.57
C VAL A 231 -1.18 8.20 15.53
N ALA A 232 -0.02 8.83 15.40
CA ALA A 232 0.36 10.00 16.25
C ALA A 232 -0.46 11.28 15.98
N LEU A 233 -1.31 11.28 14.94
CA LEU A 233 -2.22 12.41 14.67
C LEU A 233 -3.39 12.45 15.62
N SER A 234 -3.90 11.31 16.08
CA SER A 234 -5.06 11.23 16.98
C SER A 234 -4.74 11.88 18.34
N PRO A 235 -5.54 12.84 18.83
CA PRO A 235 -5.40 13.36 20.19
C PRO A 235 -5.78 12.27 21.21
N LYS A 236 -5.19 12.36 22.40
CA LYS A 236 -5.45 11.39 23.47
C LYS A 236 -6.62 11.78 24.37
N VAL A 237 -6.96 13.08 24.41
CA VAL A 237 -8.00 13.65 25.25
C VAL A 237 -8.93 14.52 24.43
N ALA A 238 -10.16 14.66 24.88
CA ALA A 238 -11.21 15.50 24.30
C ALA A 238 -11.95 16.27 25.37
N THR A 239 -12.42 17.48 25.05
CA THR A 239 -13.28 18.28 25.95
C THR A 239 -14.73 18.02 25.60
N VAL A 240 -15.47 17.33 26.45
CA VAL A 240 -16.89 16.98 26.27
C VAL A 240 -17.76 17.91 27.11
N ILE A 241 -18.93 18.30 26.60
CA ILE A 241 -19.95 19.05 27.34
C ILE A 241 -20.92 18.07 27.98
N ARG A 242 -20.80 17.85 29.29
CA ARG A 242 -21.73 17.02 30.08
C ARG A 242 -22.42 17.91 31.14
N ASP A 243 -23.75 17.90 31.17
CA ASP A 243 -24.55 18.71 32.09
C ASP A 243 -24.22 20.23 32.03
N GLY A 244 -23.89 20.74 30.85
CA GLY A 244 -23.53 22.14 30.61
C GLY A 244 -22.12 22.55 31.13
N LYS A 245 -21.28 21.56 31.50
CA LYS A 245 -19.90 21.77 31.94
C LYS A 245 -18.92 21.11 31.02
N GLU A 246 -17.81 21.76 30.77
CA GLU A 246 -16.69 21.19 30.04
C GLU A 246 -15.92 20.21 30.93
N VAL A 247 -15.76 18.98 30.46
CA VAL A 247 -15.04 17.89 31.13
C VAL A 247 -14.04 17.31 30.16
N GLU A 248 -12.78 17.21 30.57
CA GLU A 248 -11.74 16.53 29.77
C GLU A 248 -11.81 15.02 30.02
N VAL A 249 -11.94 14.24 28.94
CA VAL A 249 -12.02 12.78 28.97
C VAL A 249 -11.04 12.16 27.97
N PRO A 250 -10.57 10.92 28.19
CA PRO A 250 -9.86 10.17 27.17
C PRO A 250 -10.73 9.98 25.92
N VAL A 251 -10.16 10.11 24.72
CA VAL A 251 -10.90 9.94 23.45
C VAL A 251 -11.56 8.55 23.33
N GLU A 252 -10.96 7.55 23.97
CA GLU A 252 -11.45 6.17 24.00
C GLU A 252 -12.79 6.01 24.78
N GLU A 253 -13.13 6.97 25.64
CA GLU A 253 -14.37 6.97 26.44
C GLU A 253 -15.52 7.71 25.76
N LEU A 254 -15.25 8.36 24.61
CA LEU A 254 -16.29 9.08 23.84
C LEU A 254 -17.35 8.14 23.28
N GLN A 255 -18.59 8.61 23.28
CA GLN A 255 -19.74 7.90 22.73
C GLN A 255 -20.39 8.69 21.61
N VAL A 256 -21.01 7.98 20.66
CA VAL A 256 -21.78 8.61 19.58
C VAL A 256 -22.94 9.41 20.19
N GLY A 257 -23.14 10.64 19.70
CA GLY A 257 -24.13 11.59 20.18
C GLY A 257 -23.65 12.53 21.31
N GLU A 258 -22.44 12.33 21.86
CA GLU A 258 -21.85 13.30 22.79
C GLU A 258 -21.39 14.56 22.06
N VAL A 259 -21.39 15.70 22.76
CA VAL A 259 -20.98 16.99 22.21
C VAL A 259 -19.58 17.32 22.69
N VAL A 260 -18.66 17.49 21.75
CA VAL A 260 -17.28 17.88 21.99
C VAL A 260 -17.06 19.33 21.63
N PHE A 261 -16.36 20.07 22.48
CA PHE A 261 -15.93 21.44 22.25
C PHE A 261 -14.51 21.47 21.71
N VAL A 262 -14.29 22.15 20.57
CA VAL A 262 -12.98 22.23 19.91
C VAL A 262 -12.55 23.69 19.81
N ARG A 263 -11.41 24.01 20.46
CA ARG A 263 -10.84 25.37 20.48
C ARG A 263 -9.90 25.61 19.31
N PRO A 264 -9.58 26.88 19.00
CA PRO A 264 -8.54 27.22 18.02
C PRO A 264 -7.20 26.58 18.39
N GLY A 265 -6.55 25.95 17.41
CA GLY A 265 -5.28 25.24 17.60
C GLY A 265 -5.41 23.82 18.16
N GLU A 266 -6.63 23.37 18.49
CA GLU A 266 -6.87 21.99 18.93
C GLU A 266 -7.15 21.07 17.74
N LYS A 267 -6.77 19.80 17.89
CA LYS A 267 -7.16 18.75 16.96
C LYS A 267 -8.57 18.26 17.28
N ILE A 268 -9.34 18.00 16.25
CA ILE A 268 -10.67 17.39 16.36
C ILE A 268 -10.49 15.94 16.84
N PRO A 269 -11.13 15.50 17.94
CA PRO A 269 -10.81 14.20 18.53
C PRO A 269 -11.37 13.00 17.73
N VAL A 270 -12.58 13.11 17.20
CA VAL A 270 -13.30 12.06 16.48
C VAL A 270 -14.13 12.66 15.35
N ASP A 271 -14.70 11.84 14.49
CA ASP A 271 -15.56 12.29 13.40
C ASP A 271 -16.91 12.77 13.93
N GLY A 272 -17.44 13.83 13.36
CA GLY A 272 -18.71 14.40 13.80
C GLY A 272 -19.30 15.45 12.85
N VAL A 273 -20.37 16.10 13.34
CA VAL A 273 -21.08 17.19 12.64
C VAL A 273 -21.06 18.42 13.53
N ILE A 274 -20.72 19.57 12.97
CA ILE A 274 -20.77 20.84 13.70
C ILE A 274 -22.21 21.21 13.99
N ILE A 275 -22.55 21.39 15.27
CA ILE A 275 -23.89 21.79 15.74
C ILE A 275 -23.95 23.27 16.13
N SER A 276 -22.81 23.92 16.38
CA SER A 276 -22.73 25.34 16.72
C SER A 276 -21.33 25.88 16.49
N GLY A 277 -21.23 27.08 15.95
CA GLY A 277 -19.96 27.75 15.64
C GLY A 277 -19.46 27.53 14.22
N GLU A 278 -18.36 28.19 13.88
CA GLU A 278 -17.73 28.11 12.56
C GLU A 278 -16.22 28.32 12.68
N SER A 279 -15.46 27.70 11.78
CA SER A 279 -13.99 27.85 11.73
C SER A 279 -13.42 27.41 10.39
N PHE A 280 -12.15 27.72 10.18
CA PHE A 280 -11.33 27.07 9.17
C PHE A 280 -10.65 25.83 9.80
N VAL A 281 -10.72 24.70 9.11
CA VAL A 281 -10.14 23.43 9.53
C VAL A 281 -9.07 23.02 8.53
N ASP A 282 -7.86 22.75 9.01
CA ASP A 282 -6.77 22.19 8.22
C ASP A 282 -6.92 20.67 8.16
N GLU A 283 -7.30 20.18 7.00
CA GLU A 283 -7.50 18.75 6.71
C GLU A 283 -6.28 18.15 5.98
N SER A 284 -5.17 18.90 5.84
CA SER A 284 -3.99 18.50 5.05
C SER A 284 -3.36 17.18 5.46
N MET A 285 -3.47 16.82 6.72
CA MET A 285 -2.91 15.58 7.27
C MET A 285 -3.65 14.33 6.77
N ILE A 286 -4.91 14.46 6.34
CA ILE A 286 -5.76 13.38 5.84
C ILE A 286 -5.95 13.49 4.34
N THR A 287 -6.30 14.69 3.86
CA THR A 287 -6.55 14.92 2.43
C THR A 287 -5.27 15.23 1.65
N GLY A 288 -4.26 15.81 2.28
CA GLY A 288 -3.05 16.32 1.63
C GLY A 288 -3.23 17.72 1.01
N GLU A 289 -4.38 18.38 1.18
CA GLU A 289 -4.62 19.76 0.73
C GLU A 289 -4.12 20.77 1.75
N SER A 290 -3.25 21.69 1.34
CA SER A 290 -2.65 22.67 2.26
C SER A 290 -3.55 23.86 2.58
N VAL A 291 -4.71 24.00 1.94
CA VAL A 291 -5.62 25.12 2.15
C VAL A 291 -6.68 24.73 3.17
N PRO A 292 -6.80 25.44 4.33
CA PRO A 292 -7.84 25.16 5.30
C PRO A 292 -9.25 25.35 4.71
N VAL A 293 -10.16 24.44 5.07
CA VAL A 293 -11.54 24.41 4.58
C VAL A 293 -12.45 25.11 5.58
N PHE A 294 -13.28 26.04 5.12
CA PHE A 294 -14.29 26.69 5.96
C PHE A 294 -15.40 25.71 6.33
N LYS A 295 -15.66 25.55 7.61
CA LYS A 295 -16.68 24.68 8.19
C LYS A 295 -17.64 25.51 9.06
N LYS A 296 -18.92 25.24 8.92
CA LYS A 296 -20.02 25.89 9.66
C LYS A 296 -20.99 24.86 10.18
N GLU A 297 -22.01 25.29 10.90
CA GLU A 297 -23.10 24.44 11.37
C GLU A 297 -23.66 23.54 10.26
N GLY A 298 -23.82 22.24 10.55
CA GLY A 298 -24.19 21.18 9.61
C GLY A 298 -23.02 20.61 8.80
N SER A 299 -21.79 21.17 8.88
CA SER A 299 -20.62 20.63 8.18
C SER A 299 -20.06 19.42 8.91
N LYS A 300 -19.70 18.38 8.14
CA LYS A 300 -18.95 17.22 8.65
C LYS A 300 -17.50 17.60 8.92
N VAL A 301 -16.95 17.09 10.01
CA VAL A 301 -15.55 17.19 10.38
C VAL A 301 -14.96 15.83 10.66
N VAL A 302 -13.66 15.69 10.38
CA VAL A 302 -12.92 14.42 10.50
C VAL A 302 -11.95 14.50 11.66
N GLY A 303 -11.89 13.45 12.45
CA GLY A 303 -10.94 13.32 13.57
C GLY A 303 -9.49 13.49 13.14
N ALA A 304 -8.64 13.98 14.04
CA ALA A 304 -7.22 14.30 13.84
C ALA A 304 -6.91 15.50 12.93
N THR A 305 -7.91 16.15 12.30
CA THR A 305 -7.74 17.43 11.60
C THR A 305 -7.59 18.59 12.60
N LEU A 306 -7.00 19.70 12.18
CA LEU A 306 -6.62 20.80 13.05
C LEU A 306 -7.59 21.98 12.90
N ASN A 307 -8.24 22.38 13.99
CA ASN A 307 -9.01 23.61 14.04
C ASN A 307 -8.09 24.83 14.07
N THR A 308 -8.25 25.82 13.19
CA THR A 308 -7.29 26.92 13.07
C THR A 308 -7.71 28.23 13.73
N THR A 309 -8.93 28.72 13.51
CA THR A 309 -9.29 30.12 13.83
C THR A 309 -10.43 30.27 14.84
N GLY A 310 -11.57 29.63 14.60
CA GLY A 310 -12.77 29.74 15.42
C GLY A 310 -12.88 28.64 16.48
N SER A 311 -13.96 28.65 17.26
CA SER A 311 -14.34 27.53 18.12
C SER A 311 -15.70 27.01 17.70
N PHE A 312 -15.92 25.71 17.84
CA PHE A 312 -17.18 25.08 17.48
C PHE A 312 -17.46 23.85 18.35
N GLN A 313 -18.72 23.46 18.35
CA GLN A 313 -19.20 22.25 19.01
C GLN A 313 -19.50 21.20 17.97
N VAL A 314 -19.07 19.98 18.22
CA VAL A 314 -19.22 18.82 17.32
C VAL A 314 -20.03 17.76 18.02
N GLU A 315 -21.14 17.34 17.41
CA GLU A 315 -21.83 16.11 17.79
C GLU A 315 -21.07 14.91 17.20
N VAL A 316 -20.65 14.01 18.06
CA VAL A 316 -19.87 12.82 17.70
C VAL A 316 -20.71 11.89 16.83
N SER A 317 -20.27 11.57 15.62
CA SER A 317 -20.93 10.64 14.68
C SER A 317 -20.29 9.25 14.65
N GLN A 318 -18.96 9.16 14.81
CA GLN A 318 -18.22 7.90 14.79
C GLN A 318 -17.10 7.91 15.83
N VAL A 319 -16.84 6.75 16.46
CA VAL A 319 -15.82 6.59 17.51
C VAL A 319 -14.99 5.34 17.30
N GLY A 320 -13.81 5.27 17.88
CA GLY A 320 -12.95 4.09 17.88
C GLY A 320 -12.57 3.63 16.47
N LYS A 321 -12.89 2.37 16.14
CA LYS A 321 -12.51 1.71 14.88
C LYS A 321 -13.28 2.24 13.66
N ASP A 322 -14.41 2.90 13.88
CA ASP A 322 -15.27 3.38 12.81
C ASP A 322 -14.88 4.78 12.34
N THR A 323 -13.98 5.47 13.03
CA THR A 323 -13.49 6.79 12.59
C THR A 323 -12.73 6.69 11.27
N THR A 324 -12.84 7.74 10.44
CA THR A 324 -12.16 7.85 9.13
C THR A 324 -10.65 7.60 9.26
N LEU A 325 -9.99 8.16 10.29
CA LEU A 325 -8.55 7.94 10.52
C LEU A 325 -8.24 6.47 10.80
N SER A 326 -9.04 5.79 11.65
CA SER A 326 -8.88 4.37 11.95
C SER A 326 -9.07 3.50 10.71
N GLN A 327 -10.03 3.83 9.85
CA GLN A 327 -10.25 3.15 8.58
C GLN A 327 -9.05 3.33 7.63
N ILE A 328 -8.48 4.55 7.55
CA ILE A 328 -7.28 4.83 6.75
C ILE A 328 -6.10 4.00 7.24
N ILE A 329 -5.84 3.97 8.56
CA ILE A 329 -4.77 3.18 9.18
C ILE A 329 -4.95 1.70 8.83
N ARG A 330 -6.16 1.17 9.01
CA ARG A 330 -6.49 -0.23 8.70
C ARG A 330 -6.26 -0.56 7.22
N LEU A 331 -6.67 0.30 6.29
CA LEU A 331 -6.42 0.09 4.86
C LEU A 331 -4.93 0.04 4.52
N VAL A 332 -4.12 0.92 5.12
CA VAL A 332 -2.66 0.92 4.91
C VAL A 332 -2.03 -0.34 5.50
N GLU A 333 -2.49 -0.81 6.65
CA GLU A 333 -2.04 -2.08 7.25
C GLU A 333 -2.44 -3.29 6.42
N GLU A 334 -3.69 -3.36 5.94
CA GLU A 334 -4.16 -4.41 5.04
C GLU A 334 -3.36 -4.43 3.73
N ALA A 335 -3.08 -3.26 3.14
CA ALA A 335 -2.24 -3.16 1.95
C ALA A 335 -0.82 -3.70 2.21
N GLN A 336 -0.22 -3.34 3.34
CA GLN A 336 1.11 -3.83 3.73
C GLN A 336 1.09 -5.31 4.13
N GLY A 337 -0.02 -5.79 4.70
CA GLY A 337 -0.23 -7.18 5.08
C GLY A 337 -0.52 -8.10 3.91
N SER A 338 -1.05 -7.58 2.82
CA SER A 338 -1.37 -8.36 1.63
C SER A 338 -0.12 -8.73 0.83
N LYS A 339 -0.19 -9.80 0.05
CA LYS A 339 0.95 -10.32 -0.71
C LYS A 339 0.77 -10.02 -2.19
N ALA A 340 1.71 -9.26 -2.76
CA ALA A 340 1.74 -9.01 -4.19
C ALA A 340 2.03 -10.31 -4.98
N PRO A 341 1.46 -10.52 -6.18
CA PRO A 341 1.73 -11.67 -7.04
C PRO A 341 3.22 -11.91 -7.28
N ILE A 342 3.99 -10.86 -7.54
CA ILE A 342 5.46 -10.94 -7.73
C ILE A 342 6.19 -11.45 -6.48
N ALA A 343 5.70 -11.10 -5.27
CA ALA A 343 6.26 -11.61 -4.02
C ALA A 343 6.01 -13.11 -3.86
N ALA A 344 4.82 -13.58 -4.25
CA ALA A 344 4.50 -15.00 -4.20
C ALA A 344 5.39 -15.83 -5.13
N ILE A 345 5.74 -15.30 -6.31
CA ILE A 345 6.69 -15.92 -7.24
C ILE A 345 8.09 -15.97 -6.60
N ALA A 346 8.57 -14.86 -6.02
CA ALA A 346 9.87 -14.78 -5.38
C ALA A 346 10.01 -15.80 -4.24
N ASP A 347 8.99 -15.94 -3.39
CA ASP A 347 8.98 -16.91 -2.29
C ASP A 347 8.98 -18.36 -2.78
N ARG A 348 8.28 -18.67 -3.87
CA ARG A 348 8.30 -20.00 -4.48
C ARG A 348 9.69 -20.33 -5.00
N VAL A 349 10.33 -19.39 -5.66
CA VAL A 349 11.72 -19.54 -6.15
C VAL A 349 12.66 -19.78 -4.95
N ALA A 350 12.54 -19.00 -3.89
CA ALA A 350 13.36 -19.16 -2.67
C ALA A 350 13.20 -20.56 -2.04
N GLY A 351 11.98 -21.09 -2.00
CA GLY A 351 11.70 -22.41 -1.42
C GLY A 351 12.34 -23.58 -2.18
N ILE A 352 12.55 -23.43 -3.49
CA ILE A 352 13.20 -24.43 -4.36
C ILE A 352 14.72 -24.21 -4.38
N PHE A 353 15.16 -22.98 -4.26
CA PHE A 353 16.57 -22.58 -4.41
C PHE A 353 17.48 -23.20 -3.35
N VAL A 354 17.09 -23.21 -2.07
CA VAL A 354 17.92 -23.73 -0.97
C VAL A 354 18.24 -25.22 -1.15
N PRO A 355 17.31 -26.14 -1.40
CA PRO A 355 17.62 -27.53 -1.73
C PRO A 355 18.52 -27.71 -2.93
N ILE A 356 18.33 -26.94 -4.01
CA ILE A 356 19.18 -27.00 -5.20
C ILE A 356 20.61 -26.65 -4.86
N VAL A 357 20.81 -25.56 -4.12
CA VAL A 357 22.17 -25.13 -3.72
C VAL A 357 22.87 -26.15 -2.82
N MET A 358 22.15 -26.75 -1.89
CA MET A 358 22.71 -27.85 -1.08
C MET A 358 23.18 -29.00 -1.97
N GLY A 359 22.40 -29.35 -2.98
CA GLY A 359 22.78 -30.35 -3.99
C GLY A 359 24.03 -29.92 -4.82
N LEU A 360 24.07 -28.66 -5.28
CA LEU A 360 25.21 -28.12 -6.01
C LEU A 360 26.49 -28.09 -5.17
N SER A 361 26.38 -27.71 -3.88
CA SER A 361 27.52 -27.75 -2.95
C SER A 361 28.09 -29.17 -2.81
N LEU A 362 27.18 -30.16 -2.64
CA LEU A 362 27.60 -31.55 -2.55
C LEU A 362 28.23 -32.05 -3.85
N LEU A 363 27.62 -31.75 -5.00
CA LEU A 363 28.14 -32.14 -6.33
C LEU A 363 29.50 -31.49 -6.59
N ALA A 364 29.70 -30.22 -6.26
CA ALA A 364 30.98 -29.55 -6.38
C ALA A 364 32.04 -30.20 -5.49
N GLY A 365 31.70 -30.52 -4.24
CA GLY A 365 32.59 -31.23 -3.33
C GLY A 365 32.96 -32.62 -3.83
N LEU A 366 32.03 -33.41 -4.32
CA LEU A 366 32.27 -34.73 -4.93
C LEU A 366 33.14 -34.63 -6.20
N TYR A 367 32.87 -33.66 -7.05
CA TYR A 367 33.68 -33.45 -8.26
C TYR A 367 35.14 -33.16 -7.97
N TRP A 368 35.42 -32.19 -7.09
CA TRP A 368 36.77 -31.80 -6.77
C TRP A 368 37.53 -32.86 -5.95
N GLY A 369 36.83 -33.56 -5.05
CA GLY A 369 37.43 -34.61 -4.22
C GLY A 369 37.68 -35.93 -4.97
N LEU A 370 36.78 -36.33 -5.90
CA LEU A 370 36.90 -37.62 -6.57
C LEU A 370 37.52 -37.53 -7.98
N ILE A 371 37.23 -36.45 -8.73
CA ILE A 371 37.61 -36.29 -10.13
C ILE A 371 38.73 -35.25 -10.24
N GLY A 372 38.60 -34.11 -9.57
CA GLY A 372 39.60 -33.04 -9.61
C GLY A 372 40.89 -33.38 -8.87
N GLY A 373 40.88 -34.35 -7.96
CA GLY A 373 42.06 -34.78 -7.20
C GLY A 373 42.60 -33.72 -6.23
N GLU A 374 41.79 -32.75 -5.88
CA GLU A 374 42.15 -31.64 -4.99
C GLU A 374 42.18 -32.08 -3.52
N SER A 375 42.84 -31.29 -2.68
CA SER A 375 42.98 -31.55 -1.28
C SER A 375 41.62 -31.47 -0.53
N PHE A 376 41.54 -32.12 0.61
CA PHE A 376 40.31 -32.08 1.44
C PHE A 376 39.94 -30.65 1.87
N GLU A 377 40.94 -29.81 2.13
CA GLU A 377 40.82 -28.39 2.45
C GLU A 377 40.15 -27.61 1.30
N PHE A 378 40.55 -27.88 0.05
CA PHE A 378 39.98 -27.27 -1.14
C PHE A 378 38.50 -27.64 -1.26
N VAL A 379 38.17 -28.91 -1.10
CA VAL A 379 36.77 -29.42 -1.15
C VAL A 379 35.91 -28.75 -0.09
N VAL A 380 36.40 -28.67 1.14
CA VAL A 380 35.67 -28.02 2.26
C VAL A 380 35.45 -26.53 1.97
N THR A 381 36.48 -25.84 1.45
CA THR A 381 36.38 -24.42 1.08
C THR A 381 35.33 -24.17 0.01
N VAL A 382 35.31 -24.97 -1.06
CA VAL A 382 34.31 -24.91 -2.11
C VAL A 382 32.91 -25.13 -1.56
N MET A 383 32.71 -26.18 -0.76
CA MET A 383 31.42 -26.51 -0.19
C MET A 383 30.90 -25.39 0.72
N ILE A 384 31.71 -24.85 1.61
CA ILE A 384 31.34 -23.76 2.52
C ILE A 384 31.04 -22.51 1.70
N SER A 385 31.89 -22.15 0.73
CA SER A 385 31.70 -20.94 -0.10
C SER A 385 30.38 -20.99 -0.88
N VAL A 386 30.03 -22.16 -1.48
CA VAL A 386 28.76 -22.36 -2.18
C VAL A 386 27.57 -22.22 -1.23
N LEU A 387 27.62 -22.84 -0.04
CA LEU A 387 26.53 -22.74 0.93
C LEU A 387 26.33 -21.30 1.43
N VAL A 388 27.41 -20.57 1.63
CA VAL A 388 27.37 -19.20 2.15
C VAL A 388 26.89 -18.22 1.08
N ILE A 389 27.52 -18.21 -0.13
CA ILE A 389 27.18 -17.24 -1.18
C ILE A 389 25.73 -17.37 -1.67
N ALA A 390 25.18 -18.55 -1.55
CA ALA A 390 23.84 -18.84 -2.06
C ALA A 390 22.69 -18.45 -1.12
N CYS A 391 22.97 -17.80 0.00
CA CYS A 391 21.89 -17.32 0.87
C CYS A 391 21.05 -16.23 0.17
N PRO A 392 19.76 -16.42 -0.10
CA PRO A 392 18.90 -15.40 -0.73
C PRO A 392 18.38 -14.39 0.32
N CYS A 393 19.26 -13.83 1.15
CA CYS A 393 18.90 -13.01 2.32
C CYS A 393 18.10 -11.76 1.93
N ALA A 394 18.46 -11.11 0.81
CA ALA A 394 17.82 -9.90 0.32
C ALA A 394 16.45 -10.14 -0.32
N LEU A 395 16.18 -11.36 -0.80
CA LEU A 395 14.96 -11.68 -1.56
C LEU A 395 13.68 -11.46 -0.75
N GLY A 396 13.69 -11.86 0.53
CA GLY A 396 12.55 -11.67 1.42
C GLY A 396 12.22 -10.21 1.75
N LEU A 397 13.15 -9.27 1.45
CA LEU A 397 12.99 -7.85 1.67
C LEU A 397 12.67 -7.07 0.40
N ALA A 398 13.02 -7.62 -0.76
CA ALA A 398 12.98 -6.92 -2.04
C ALA A 398 11.61 -6.31 -2.36
N THR A 399 10.54 -7.06 -2.14
CA THR A 399 9.16 -6.64 -2.42
C THR A 399 8.54 -5.87 -1.25
N PRO A 400 8.53 -6.38 0.00
CA PRO A 400 7.81 -5.72 1.09
C PRO A 400 8.32 -4.31 1.40
N THR A 401 9.63 -4.06 1.33
CA THR A 401 10.18 -2.73 1.62
C THR A 401 9.75 -1.68 0.60
N ALA A 402 9.71 -2.02 -0.69
CA ALA A 402 9.25 -1.11 -1.73
C ALA A 402 7.74 -0.83 -1.62
N ILE A 403 6.94 -1.87 -1.34
CA ILE A 403 5.49 -1.71 -1.10
C ILE A 403 5.22 -0.81 0.10
N MET A 404 5.91 -1.02 1.22
CA MET A 404 5.74 -0.18 2.43
C MET A 404 6.08 1.29 2.15
N VAL A 405 7.12 1.56 1.37
CA VAL A 405 7.48 2.93 0.95
C VAL A 405 6.40 3.50 0.04
N GLY A 406 5.94 2.75 -0.97
CA GLY A 406 4.93 3.19 -1.92
C GLY A 406 3.58 3.46 -1.28
N THR A 407 3.04 2.51 -0.51
CA THR A 407 1.74 2.67 0.19
C THR A 407 1.79 3.77 1.25
N GLY A 408 2.88 3.86 2.01
CA GLY A 408 3.06 4.91 3.00
C GLY A 408 3.20 6.31 2.40
N PHE A 409 3.84 6.43 1.22
CA PHE A 409 3.89 7.69 0.46
C PHE A 409 2.52 8.07 -0.07
N GLY A 410 1.76 7.10 -0.61
CA GLY A 410 0.40 7.31 -1.11
C GLY A 410 -0.54 7.77 0.00
N ALA A 411 -0.56 7.07 1.14
CA ALA A 411 -1.44 7.39 2.26
C ALA A 411 -1.27 8.81 2.79
N LYS A 412 -0.03 9.31 2.89
CA LYS A 412 0.26 10.70 3.28
C LYS A 412 -0.30 11.75 2.31
N ARG A 413 -0.78 11.35 1.14
CA ARG A 413 -1.30 12.22 0.07
C ARG A 413 -2.75 11.91 -0.27
N GLY A 414 -3.43 11.23 0.62
CA GLY A 414 -4.82 10.86 0.41
C GLY A 414 -5.01 9.80 -0.69
N ILE A 415 -3.96 9.05 -1.05
CA ILE A 415 -4.07 7.89 -1.96
C ILE A 415 -4.06 6.63 -1.12
N LEU A 416 -5.22 6.04 -0.92
CA LEU A 416 -5.38 4.81 -0.15
C LEU A 416 -5.38 3.61 -1.10
N ILE A 417 -4.54 2.62 -0.79
CA ILE A 417 -4.35 1.40 -1.58
C ILE A 417 -4.75 0.23 -0.70
N LYS A 418 -5.72 -0.58 -1.11
CA LYS A 418 -6.26 -1.70 -0.32
C LYS A 418 -5.37 -2.94 -0.29
N SER A 419 -4.58 -3.14 -1.34
CA SER A 419 -3.75 -4.34 -1.44
C SER A 419 -2.48 -4.12 -2.24
N SER A 420 -1.46 -4.92 -1.93
CA SER A 420 -0.23 -4.96 -2.72
C SER A 420 -0.47 -5.45 -4.16
N ALA A 421 -1.50 -6.28 -4.37
CA ALA A 421 -1.89 -6.71 -5.71
C ALA A 421 -2.44 -5.54 -6.52
N ALA A 422 -3.33 -4.72 -5.94
CA ALA A 422 -3.84 -3.52 -6.60
C ALA A 422 -2.70 -2.55 -6.98
N LEU A 423 -1.70 -2.39 -6.09
CA LEU A 423 -0.51 -1.58 -6.39
C LEU A 423 0.30 -2.17 -7.57
N GLU A 424 0.43 -3.50 -7.65
CA GLU A 424 1.12 -4.18 -8.75
C GLU A 424 0.37 -4.00 -10.06
N GLU A 425 -0.94 -4.27 -10.06
CA GLU A 425 -1.80 -4.22 -11.24
C GLU A 425 -1.94 -2.79 -11.78
N ALA A 426 -2.05 -1.77 -10.93
CA ALA A 426 -2.07 -0.36 -11.33
C ALA A 426 -0.80 0.05 -12.10
N GLY A 427 0.34 -0.59 -11.82
CA GLY A 427 1.58 -0.39 -12.58
C GLY A 427 1.53 -0.92 -14.02
N HIS A 428 0.61 -1.84 -14.32
CA HIS A 428 0.45 -2.47 -15.63
C HIS A 428 -0.72 -1.92 -16.45
N VAL A 429 -1.50 -0.98 -15.90
CA VAL A 429 -2.63 -0.34 -16.59
C VAL A 429 -2.19 0.31 -17.90
N GLY A 430 -2.94 0.02 -18.96
CA GLY A 430 -2.80 0.60 -20.29
C GLY A 430 -3.95 1.52 -20.69
N VAL A 431 -5.17 1.23 -20.19
CA VAL A 431 -6.39 1.99 -20.47
C VAL A 431 -6.97 2.53 -19.16
N VAL A 432 -7.29 3.82 -19.12
CA VAL A 432 -8.05 4.45 -18.04
C VAL A 432 -9.44 4.77 -18.57
N LEU A 433 -10.45 4.14 -18.01
CA LEU A 433 -11.85 4.38 -18.29
C LEU A 433 -12.44 5.28 -17.21
N LEU A 434 -12.78 6.52 -17.58
CA LEU A 434 -13.30 7.53 -16.66
C LEU A 434 -14.83 7.57 -16.74
N ASP A 435 -15.51 7.52 -15.62
CA ASP A 435 -16.90 7.98 -15.59
C ASP A 435 -16.98 9.48 -15.82
N LYS A 436 -18.10 9.98 -16.34
CA LYS A 436 -18.31 11.40 -16.54
C LYS A 436 -18.71 12.10 -15.24
N THR A 437 -19.82 11.66 -14.65
CA THR A 437 -20.52 12.37 -13.56
C THR A 437 -19.79 12.22 -12.24
N GLY A 438 -19.46 13.33 -11.57
CA GLY A 438 -18.73 13.29 -10.30
C GLY A 438 -17.23 12.93 -10.44
N THR A 439 -16.78 12.51 -11.63
CA THR A 439 -15.38 12.15 -11.92
C THR A 439 -14.70 13.18 -12.80
N ILE A 440 -15.14 13.32 -14.06
CA ILE A 440 -14.67 14.39 -14.97
C ILE A 440 -15.36 15.71 -14.63
N THR A 441 -16.62 15.65 -14.23
CA THR A 441 -17.47 16.78 -13.85
C THR A 441 -17.66 16.85 -12.35
N ASN A 442 -18.20 17.98 -11.86
CA ASN A 442 -18.40 18.20 -10.42
C ASN A 442 -19.51 17.31 -9.81
N GLY A 443 -20.34 16.65 -10.63
CA GLY A 443 -21.50 15.86 -10.18
C GLY A 443 -22.62 16.70 -9.55
N LYS A 444 -22.49 18.03 -9.62
CA LYS A 444 -23.45 19.01 -9.12
C LYS A 444 -23.85 19.92 -10.26
N PRO A 445 -25.00 19.69 -10.89
CA PRO A 445 -25.52 20.58 -11.92
C PRO A 445 -25.63 22.03 -11.42
N LYS A 446 -25.36 22.99 -12.29
CA LYS A 446 -25.51 24.43 -12.01
C LYS A 446 -26.25 25.10 -13.14
N VAL A 447 -27.01 26.15 -12.84
CA VAL A 447 -27.57 27.04 -13.88
C VAL A 447 -26.42 27.80 -14.51
N VAL A 448 -26.26 27.65 -15.84
CA VAL A 448 -25.18 28.29 -16.61
C VAL A 448 -25.66 29.42 -17.50
N ASP A 449 -26.94 29.41 -17.91
CA ASP A 449 -27.59 30.49 -18.66
C ASP A 449 -29.11 30.43 -18.45
N ILE A 450 -29.76 31.59 -18.63
CA ILE A 450 -31.22 31.73 -18.66
C ILE A 450 -31.57 32.56 -19.90
N GLN A 451 -32.25 31.94 -20.85
CA GLN A 451 -32.77 32.60 -22.01
C GLN A 451 -34.26 32.87 -21.78
N VAL A 452 -34.65 34.11 -22.03
CA VAL A 452 -36.04 34.55 -21.75
C VAL A 452 -36.76 34.95 -23.04
N PHE A 453 -38.04 34.74 -23.04
CA PHE A 453 -38.95 35.01 -24.17
C PHE A 453 -40.20 35.68 -23.68
N ASN A 454 -40.94 36.36 -24.60
CA ASN A 454 -42.29 36.90 -24.33
C ASN A 454 -42.34 37.90 -23.15
N ASP A 455 -41.47 38.90 -23.12
CA ASP A 455 -41.44 39.99 -22.12
C ASP A 455 -41.18 39.59 -20.68
N TYR A 456 -40.73 38.35 -20.42
CA TYR A 456 -40.31 37.91 -19.09
C TYR A 456 -38.85 38.31 -18.80
N SER A 457 -38.54 38.60 -17.54
CA SER A 457 -37.16 38.84 -17.09
C SER A 457 -36.50 37.54 -16.66
N LYS A 458 -35.12 37.50 -16.65
CA LYS A 458 -34.39 36.35 -16.12
C LYS A 458 -34.72 36.08 -14.66
N GLU A 459 -34.92 37.13 -13.89
CA GLU A 459 -35.25 37.09 -12.48
C GLU A 459 -36.64 36.45 -12.23
N GLU A 460 -37.64 36.83 -13.02
CA GLU A 460 -38.99 36.27 -12.93
C GLU A 460 -39.01 34.79 -13.29
N VAL A 461 -38.33 34.40 -14.40
CA VAL A 461 -38.24 32.99 -14.84
C VAL A 461 -37.55 32.15 -13.79
N LEU A 462 -36.40 32.62 -13.23
CA LEU A 462 -35.68 31.91 -12.21
C LEU A 462 -36.46 31.79 -10.91
N LYS A 463 -37.11 32.85 -10.46
CA LYS A 463 -37.93 32.89 -9.25
C LYS A 463 -39.13 31.91 -9.31
N ILE A 464 -39.85 31.91 -10.44
CA ILE A 464 -40.97 31.00 -10.66
C ILE A 464 -40.49 29.55 -10.75
N ALA A 465 -39.42 29.30 -11.50
CA ALA A 465 -38.83 27.97 -11.63
C ALA A 465 -38.33 27.43 -10.28
N ALA A 466 -37.61 28.23 -9.51
CA ALA A 466 -37.15 27.85 -8.18
C ALA A 466 -38.28 27.56 -7.21
N SER A 467 -39.38 28.35 -7.31
CA SER A 467 -40.55 28.14 -6.50
C SER A 467 -41.17 26.75 -6.72
N ILE A 468 -41.38 26.33 -7.97
CA ILE A 468 -41.93 25.01 -8.27
C ILE A 468 -40.93 23.88 -8.00
N GLU A 469 -39.62 24.06 -8.22
CA GLU A 469 -38.58 23.05 -7.99
C GLU A 469 -38.23 22.83 -6.50
N LYS A 470 -38.59 23.75 -5.61
CA LYS A 470 -38.40 23.56 -4.16
C LYS A 470 -39.05 22.29 -3.61
N HIS A 471 -40.07 21.78 -4.31
CA HIS A 471 -40.80 20.55 -3.95
C HIS A 471 -40.32 19.33 -4.75
N SER A 472 -39.31 19.50 -5.58
CA SER A 472 -38.71 18.44 -6.40
C SER A 472 -37.40 17.93 -5.78
N GLU A 473 -37.21 16.62 -5.81
CA GLU A 473 -35.95 16.01 -5.39
C GLU A 473 -34.94 15.86 -6.53
N HIS A 474 -35.32 16.31 -7.74
CA HIS A 474 -34.48 16.12 -8.92
C HIS A 474 -33.20 16.98 -8.86
N PRO A 475 -32.00 16.46 -9.18
CA PRO A 475 -30.74 17.23 -9.12
C PRO A 475 -30.72 18.52 -9.94
N LEU A 476 -31.39 18.54 -11.10
CA LEU A 476 -31.51 19.75 -11.92
C LEU A 476 -32.38 20.83 -11.24
N GLY A 477 -33.41 20.39 -10.51
CA GLY A 477 -34.28 21.30 -9.73
C GLY A 477 -33.51 21.93 -8.58
N LYS A 478 -32.71 21.14 -7.86
CA LYS A 478 -31.84 21.68 -6.79
C LYS A 478 -30.91 22.76 -7.30
N ALA A 479 -30.35 22.59 -8.50
CA ALA A 479 -29.47 23.61 -9.12
C ALA A 479 -30.19 24.94 -9.37
N ILE A 480 -31.49 24.88 -9.75
CA ILE A 480 -32.32 26.08 -9.98
C ILE A 480 -32.63 26.78 -8.66
N VAL A 481 -32.95 25.99 -7.61
CA VAL A 481 -33.22 26.52 -6.27
C VAL A 481 -31.98 27.16 -5.67
N GLU A 482 -30.82 26.49 -5.74
CA GLU A 482 -29.54 27.02 -5.26
C GLU A 482 -29.13 28.32 -5.96
N GLU A 483 -29.41 28.45 -7.26
CA GLU A 483 -29.11 29.69 -8.00
C GLU A 483 -30.04 30.84 -7.60
N ALA A 484 -31.34 30.56 -7.34
CA ALA A 484 -32.28 31.56 -6.84
C ALA A 484 -31.92 32.00 -5.41
N GLU A 485 -31.51 31.08 -4.54
CA GLU A 485 -31.05 31.39 -3.19
C GLU A 485 -29.78 32.28 -3.16
N LYS A 486 -28.84 32.05 -4.08
CA LYS A 486 -27.66 32.92 -4.23
C LYS A 486 -28.01 34.34 -4.64
N GLN A 487 -29.08 34.50 -5.40
CA GLN A 487 -29.60 35.81 -5.82
C GLN A 487 -30.58 36.40 -4.81
N GLU A 488 -30.72 35.76 -3.63
CA GLU A 488 -31.59 36.19 -2.52
C GLU A 488 -33.09 36.35 -2.92
N PHE A 489 -33.58 35.48 -3.84
CA PHE A 489 -34.97 35.52 -4.26
C PHE A 489 -35.87 34.75 -3.31
N ASP A 490 -36.94 35.40 -2.84
CA ASP A 490 -37.97 34.76 -2.07
C ASP A 490 -38.82 33.80 -2.93
N VAL A 491 -39.09 32.61 -2.39
CA VAL A 491 -39.89 31.57 -3.03
C VAL A 491 -41.38 31.94 -2.95
N LEU A 492 -42.07 31.80 -4.08
CA LEU A 492 -43.51 32.08 -4.17
C LEU A 492 -44.38 30.89 -3.67
N PRO A 493 -45.59 31.12 -3.22
CA PRO A 493 -46.51 30.05 -2.82
C PRO A 493 -46.88 29.18 -4.01
N ILE A 494 -47.01 27.86 -3.75
CA ILE A 494 -47.32 26.84 -4.77
C ILE A 494 -48.61 26.12 -4.39
N GLU A 495 -49.43 25.84 -5.40
CA GLU A 495 -50.59 24.97 -5.32
C GLU A 495 -50.53 23.90 -6.41
N GLN A 496 -51.21 22.75 -6.16
CA GLN A 496 -51.39 21.67 -7.14
C GLN A 496 -50.06 21.15 -7.80
N PHE A 497 -49.00 20.96 -7.00
CA PHE A 497 -47.76 20.38 -7.49
C PHE A 497 -47.94 18.93 -7.98
N GLN A 498 -47.45 18.63 -9.18
CA GLN A 498 -47.40 17.29 -9.75
C GLN A 498 -46.11 17.04 -10.49
N SER A 499 -45.46 15.91 -10.19
CA SER A 499 -44.29 15.43 -10.96
C SER A 499 -44.77 14.46 -12.05
N ILE A 500 -44.25 14.66 -13.28
CA ILE A 500 -44.52 13.82 -14.47
C ILE A 500 -43.26 13.09 -14.82
N SER A 501 -43.25 11.79 -14.54
CA SER A 501 -42.04 10.95 -14.67
C SER A 501 -41.41 11.06 -16.06
N GLY A 502 -40.11 11.37 -16.08
CA GLY A 502 -39.29 11.49 -17.31
C GLY A 502 -39.57 12.73 -18.15
N MET A 503 -40.49 13.64 -17.75
CA MET A 503 -40.83 14.82 -18.52
C MET A 503 -40.58 16.13 -17.77
N GLY A 504 -40.93 16.21 -16.47
CA GLY A 504 -40.81 17.42 -15.67
C GLY A 504 -41.86 17.53 -14.58
N ILE A 505 -42.18 18.77 -14.22
CA ILE A 505 -43.13 19.09 -13.15
C ILE A 505 -44.14 20.14 -13.62
N GLN A 506 -45.30 20.13 -13.01
CA GLN A 506 -46.34 21.14 -13.22
C GLN A 506 -46.99 21.56 -11.90
N GLY A 507 -47.51 22.79 -11.86
CA GLY A 507 -48.19 23.32 -10.69
C GLY A 507 -48.69 24.73 -10.91
N ILE A 508 -49.31 25.31 -9.86
CA ILE A 508 -49.75 26.70 -9.85
C ILE A 508 -48.82 27.48 -8.93
N VAL A 509 -48.12 28.47 -9.47
CA VAL A 509 -47.22 29.37 -8.72
C VAL A 509 -47.82 30.79 -8.77
N ASP A 510 -48.12 31.36 -7.62
CA ASP A 510 -48.70 32.68 -7.50
C ASP A 510 -49.94 32.84 -8.41
N GLY A 511 -50.83 31.82 -8.43
CA GLY A 511 -52.05 31.80 -9.23
C GLY A 511 -51.88 31.59 -10.73
N LYS A 512 -50.64 31.35 -11.23
CA LYS A 512 -50.33 31.08 -12.64
C LYS A 512 -50.00 29.62 -12.85
N GLU A 513 -50.56 28.98 -13.89
CA GLU A 513 -50.18 27.63 -14.29
C GLU A 513 -48.74 27.64 -14.82
N VAL A 514 -47.88 26.77 -14.25
CA VAL A 514 -46.44 26.67 -14.60
C VAL A 514 -46.10 25.23 -14.97
N LEU A 515 -45.41 25.08 -16.08
CA LEU A 515 -44.82 23.83 -16.53
C LEU A 515 -43.29 24.01 -16.59
N LEU A 516 -42.55 23.08 -16.01
CA LEU A 516 -41.11 23.08 -16.04
C LEU A 516 -40.59 21.69 -16.40
N GLY A 517 -39.84 21.54 -17.51
CA GLY A 517 -39.36 20.25 -17.95
C GLY A 517 -38.77 20.25 -19.35
N ASN A 518 -38.73 19.05 -19.97
CA ASN A 518 -38.21 18.87 -21.30
C ASN A 518 -39.22 19.25 -22.40
N HIS A 519 -38.81 19.24 -23.66
CA HIS A 519 -39.64 19.59 -24.80
C HIS A 519 -40.89 18.68 -24.92
N LEU A 520 -40.80 17.40 -24.51
CA LEU A 520 -41.90 16.45 -24.55
C LEU A 520 -43.05 16.84 -23.60
N LEU A 521 -42.71 17.38 -22.43
CA LEU A 521 -43.71 17.88 -21.50
C LEU A 521 -44.60 18.97 -22.14
N LEU A 522 -43.92 19.93 -22.81
CA LEU A 522 -44.61 21.06 -23.41
C LEU A 522 -45.45 20.62 -24.65
N GLN A 523 -44.88 19.74 -25.48
CA GLN A 523 -45.64 19.19 -26.63
C GLN A 523 -46.86 18.41 -26.21
N ASN A 524 -46.80 17.60 -25.14
CA ASN A 524 -47.94 16.86 -24.61
C ASN A 524 -49.06 17.78 -24.05
N GLN A 525 -48.69 18.99 -23.64
CA GLN A 525 -49.61 20.03 -23.20
C GLN A 525 -50.09 20.97 -24.35
N GLY A 526 -49.70 20.64 -25.60
CA GLY A 526 -50.11 21.39 -26.79
C GLY A 526 -49.38 22.71 -27.00
N ILE A 527 -48.24 22.90 -26.38
CA ILE A 527 -47.38 24.10 -26.54
C ILE A 527 -46.40 23.87 -27.69
N VAL A 528 -46.36 24.79 -28.63
CA VAL A 528 -45.40 24.70 -29.76
C VAL A 528 -44.03 25.05 -29.28
N VAL A 529 -43.07 24.15 -29.51
CA VAL A 529 -41.68 24.30 -29.09
C VAL A 529 -40.68 24.28 -30.27
N ASP A 530 -41.17 24.05 -31.51
CA ASP A 530 -40.34 23.86 -32.68
C ASP A 530 -39.47 25.09 -33.02
N GLU A 531 -39.93 26.28 -32.69
CA GLU A 531 -39.17 27.54 -32.89
C GLU A 531 -37.92 27.62 -32.00
N TYR A 532 -37.84 26.82 -30.90
CA TYR A 532 -36.70 26.77 -29.98
C TYR A 532 -35.69 25.67 -30.31
N ASN A 533 -35.93 24.84 -31.34
CA ASN A 533 -35.02 23.73 -31.69
C ASN A 533 -33.59 24.17 -31.94
N ALA A 534 -33.39 25.33 -32.58
CA ALA A 534 -32.04 25.87 -32.81
C ALA A 534 -31.31 26.16 -31.46
N VAL A 535 -32.03 26.66 -30.46
CA VAL A 535 -31.48 26.90 -29.11
C VAL A 535 -31.17 25.58 -28.42
N ILE A 536 -32.06 24.59 -28.50
CA ILE A 536 -31.85 23.27 -27.92
C ILE A 536 -30.60 22.61 -28.53
N ASP A 537 -30.45 22.66 -29.84
CA ASP A 537 -29.30 22.09 -30.55
C ASP A 537 -27.96 22.76 -30.13
N VAL A 538 -27.97 24.08 -29.95
CA VAL A 538 -26.79 24.82 -29.46
C VAL A 538 -26.46 24.44 -28.02
N VAL A 539 -27.47 24.37 -27.15
CA VAL A 539 -27.32 23.94 -25.74
C VAL A 539 -26.81 22.51 -25.66
N ALA A 540 -27.42 21.57 -26.38
CA ALA A 540 -27.01 20.18 -26.45
C ALA A 540 -25.61 20.00 -27.04
N SER A 541 -25.22 20.78 -28.04
CA SER A 541 -23.87 20.74 -28.63
C SER A 541 -22.77 21.18 -27.67
N LYS A 542 -23.13 21.91 -26.60
CA LYS A 542 -22.23 22.30 -25.49
C LYS A 542 -22.29 21.34 -24.30
N GLY A 543 -22.95 20.21 -24.43
CA GLY A 543 -23.09 19.25 -23.34
C GLY A 543 -24.01 19.70 -22.20
N GLN A 544 -24.92 20.63 -22.46
CA GLN A 544 -25.80 21.26 -21.49
C GLN A 544 -27.26 20.74 -21.63
N THR A 545 -28.06 20.87 -20.57
CA THR A 545 -29.45 20.46 -20.56
C THR A 545 -30.36 21.70 -20.58
N ALA A 546 -31.29 21.76 -21.53
CA ALA A 546 -32.29 22.81 -21.64
C ALA A 546 -33.57 22.39 -20.86
N MET A 547 -33.96 23.18 -19.90
CA MET A 547 -35.23 23.05 -19.15
C MET A 547 -36.18 24.19 -19.54
N PHE A 548 -37.28 23.84 -20.14
CA PHE A 548 -38.31 24.81 -20.52
C PHE A 548 -39.13 25.26 -19.32
N VAL A 549 -39.38 26.54 -19.23
CA VAL A 549 -40.34 27.14 -18.30
C VAL A 549 -41.49 27.73 -19.12
N ALA A 550 -42.67 27.16 -18.99
CA ALA A 550 -43.86 27.73 -19.60
C ALA A 550 -44.82 28.22 -18.52
N ILE A 551 -45.38 29.42 -18.72
CA ILE A 551 -46.29 30.10 -17.83
C ILE A 551 -47.56 30.39 -18.61
N GLN A 552 -48.72 29.95 -18.10
CA GLN A 552 -50.02 30.12 -18.77
C GLN A 552 -49.98 29.64 -20.24
N LYS A 553 -49.38 28.47 -20.48
CA LYS A 553 -49.21 27.86 -21.82
C LYS A 553 -48.36 28.61 -22.80
N GLN A 554 -47.59 29.61 -22.37
CA GLN A 554 -46.59 30.29 -23.18
C GLN A 554 -45.15 30.02 -22.66
N VAL A 555 -44.22 29.80 -23.55
CA VAL A 555 -42.80 29.62 -23.18
C VAL A 555 -42.25 30.92 -22.64
N ALA A 556 -42.00 30.99 -21.34
CA ALA A 556 -41.40 32.15 -20.68
C ALA A 556 -39.87 32.17 -20.78
N GLY A 557 -39.27 31.01 -20.79
CA GLY A 557 -37.80 30.89 -20.91
C GLY A 557 -37.29 29.48 -20.97
N ILE A 558 -35.99 29.36 -21.16
CA ILE A 558 -35.20 28.12 -21.08
C ILE A 558 -34.10 28.33 -20.05
N ILE A 559 -34.12 27.53 -19.00
CA ILE A 559 -33.05 27.47 -18.02
C ILE A 559 -32.05 26.41 -18.49
N VAL A 560 -30.81 26.83 -18.71
CA VAL A 560 -29.74 25.94 -19.15
C VAL A 560 -28.95 25.47 -17.92
N VAL A 561 -28.99 24.19 -17.69
CA VAL A 561 -28.30 23.55 -16.57
C VAL A 561 -27.20 22.64 -17.10
N ALA A 562 -26.02 22.70 -16.51
CA ALA A 562 -24.91 21.83 -16.87
C ALA A 562 -24.17 21.33 -15.63
N ASP A 563 -23.70 20.09 -15.73
CA ASP A 563 -22.69 19.58 -14.82
C ASP A 563 -21.32 20.03 -15.33
N THR A 564 -20.71 20.97 -14.63
CA THR A 564 -19.48 21.65 -15.07
C THR A 564 -18.28 20.75 -14.93
N ILE A 565 -17.37 20.80 -15.91
CA ILE A 565 -16.09 20.09 -15.88
C ILE A 565 -15.25 20.63 -14.72
N LYS A 566 -14.61 19.74 -13.96
CA LYS A 566 -13.66 20.13 -12.91
C LYS A 566 -12.47 20.85 -13.51
N ALA A 567 -11.99 21.91 -12.87
CA ALA A 567 -10.88 22.72 -13.34
C ALA A 567 -9.60 21.90 -13.63
N THR A 568 -9.41 20.80 -12.90
CA THR A 568 -8.23 19.93 -12.99
C THR A 568 -8.36 18.80 -14.02
N SER A 569 -9.57 18.52 -14.55
CA SER A 569 -9.83 17.35 -15.42
C SER A 569 -9.01 17.34 -16.69
N LYS A 570 -8.93 18.48 -17.40
CA LYS A 570 -8.17 18.59 -18.65
C LYS A 570 -6.68 18.33 -18.43
N GLU A 571 -6.12 18.91 -17.37
CA GLU A 571 -4.72 18.71 -16.98
C GLU A 571 -4.46 17.24 -16.61
N ALA A 572 -5.34 16.65 -15.81
CA ALA A 572 -5.26 15.25 -15.39
C ALA A 572 -5.23 14.28 -16.59
N ILE A 573 -6.12 14.49 -17.57
CA ILE A 573 -6.18 13.69 -18.79
C ILE A 573 -4.90 13.82 -19.61
N GLN A 574 -4.35 15.04 -19.72
CA GLN A 574 -3.07 15.28 -20.37
C GLN A 574 -1.92 14.56 -19.66
N GLN A 575 -1.89 14.59 -18.31
CA GLN A 575 -0.89 13.87 -17.51
C GLN A 575 -0.99 12.36 -17.73
N MET A 576 -2.20 11.79 -17.76
CA MET A 576 -2.41 10.35 -18.04
C MET A 576 -1.93 9.99 -19.45
N LYS A 577 -2.24 10.80 -20.47
CA LYS A 577 -1.75 10.58 -21.84
C LYS A 577 -0.22 10.70 -21.94
N ALA A 578 0.39 11.62 -21.21
CA ALA A 578 1.85 11.76 -21.14
C ALA A 578 2.55 10.54 -20.51
N LEU A 579 1.84 9.79 -19.64
CA LEU A 579 2.30 8.49 -19.09
C LEU A 579 2.13 7.32 -20.08
N GLY A 580 1.64 7.57 -21.30
CA GLY A 580 1.38 6.56 -22.35
C GLY A 580 0.07 5.81 -22.15
N LEU A 581 -0.88 6.32 -21.35
CA LEU A 581 -2.17 5.71 -21.09
C LEU A 581 -3.19 6.13 -22.15
N GLN A 582 -4.02 5.21 -22.58
CA GLN A 582 -5.22 5.52 -23.35
C GLN A 582 -6.33 5.94 -22.39
N VAL A 583 -6.84 7.15 -22.54
CA VAL A 583 -7.93 7.65 -21.71
C VAL A 583 -9.24 7.57 -22.50
N ARG A 584 -10.23 6.90 -21.94
CA ARG A 584 -11.56 6.71 -22.52
C ARG A 584 -12.62 7.16 -21.52
N MET A 585 -13.79 7.57 -22.01
CA MET A 585 -14.90 8.02 -21.17
C MET A 585 -16.10 7.10 -21.32
N VAL A 586 -16.81 6.82 -20.21
CA VAL A 586 -18.09 6.12 -20.20
C VAL A 586 -19.15 6.99 -19.52
N THR A 587 -20.35 7.05 -20.10
CA THR A 587 -21.45 7.86 -19.56
C THR A 587 -22.82 7.35 -20.02
N GLY A 588 -23.84 7.61 -19.21
CA GLY A 588 -25.26 7.43 -19.59
C GLY A 588 -25.82 8.52 -20.52
N ASP A 589 -25.07 9.60 -20.73
CA ASP A 589 -25.53 10.72 -21.54
C ASP A 589 -25.69 10.37 -23.01
N HIS A 590 -26.50 11.20 -23.68
CA HIS A 590 -26.64 11.14 -25.13
C HIS A 590 -25.32 11.42 -25.85
N GLU A 591 -25.10 10.79 -27.00
CA GLU A 591 -23.85 10.80 -27.74
C GLU A 591 -23.32 12.22 -28.05
N LYS A 592 -24.19 13.16 -28.42
CA LYS A 592 -23.78 14.56 -28.71
C LYS A 592 -23.20 15.24 -27.49
N THR A 593 -23.85 15.13 -26.35
CA THR A 593 -23.41 15.69 -25.07
C THR A 593 -22.09 15.07 -24.61
N ALA A 594 -22.01 13.73 -24.68
CA ALA A 594 -20.81 12.98 -24.29
C ALA A 594 -19.60 13.38 -25.15
N LYS A 595 -19.77 13.48 -26.48
CA LYS A 595 -18.70 13.92 -27.38
C LYS A 595 -18.26 15.38 -27.15
N ALA A 596 -19.19 16.26 -26.81
CA ALA A 596 -18.86 17.65 -26.51
C ALA A 596 -17.92 17.76 -25.31
N ILE A 597 -18.28 17.10 -24.19
CA ILE A 597 -17.46 17.06 -22.96
C ILE A 597 -16.11 16.40 -23.23
N ALA A 598 -16.11 15.27 -23.92
CA ALA A 598 -14.88 14.53 -24.23
C ALA A 598 -13.89 15.37 -25.07
N ASN A 599 -14.39 16.09 -26.07
CA ASN A 599 -13.56 16.98 -26.89
C ASN A 599 -12.96 18.13 -26.07
N GLU A 600 -13.72 18.70 -25.14
CA GLU A 600 -13.25 19.81 -24.29
C GLU A 600 -12.09 19.39 -23.39
N VAL A 601 -12.16 18.16 -22.84
CA VAL A 601 -11.09 17.61 -21.98
C VAL A 601 -10.03 16.84 -22.77
N GLY A 602 -10.24 16.64 -24.08
CA GLY A 602 -9.27 15.99 -24.97
C GLY A 602 -9.35 14.45 -24.97
N ILE A 603 -10.49 13.83 -24.72
CA ILE A 603 -10.73 12.39 -24.83
C ILE A 603 -11.28 12.07 -26.22
N GLU A 604 -10.72 11.04 -26.86
CA GLU A 604 -11.08 10.65 -28.26
C GLU A 604 -12.16 9.55 -28.29
N THR A 605 -12.09 8.61 -27.34
CA THR A 605 -12.98 7.44 -27.33
C THR A 605 -14.01 7.56 -26.22
N VAL A 606 -15.29 7.47 -26.60
CA VAL A 606 -16.44 7.66 -25.69
C VAL A 606 -17.42 6.52 -25.85
N TYR A 607 -17.87 5.96 -24.73
CA TYR A 607 -19.00 5.03 -24.62
C TYR A 607 -20.18 5.81 -24.03
N SER A 608 -21.11 6.20 -24.89
CA SER A 608 -22.31 6.97 -24.53
C SER A 608 -23.53 6.08 -24.40
N GLN A 609 -24.59 6.56 -23.74
CA GLN A 609 -25.89 5.88 -23.54
C GLN A 609 -25.73 4.53 -22.81
N VAL A 610 -24.72 4.41 -21.93
CA VAL A 610 -24.44 3.19 -21.16
C VAL A 610 -25.16 3.28 -19.80
N LEU A 611 -26.06 2.34 -19.54
CA LEU A 611 -26.75 2.28 -18.25
C LEU A 611 -25.79 1.89 -17.13
N PRO A 612 -26.06 2.24 -15.85
CA PRO A 612 -25.17 1.93 -14.74
C PRO A 612 -24.76 0.47 -14.63
N ASN A 613 -25.70 -0.46 -14.84
CA ASN A 613 -25.45 -1.91 -14.85
C ASN A 613 -24.66 -2.40 -16.08
N GLU A 614 -24.62 -1.63 -17.16
CA GLU A 614 -23.92 -1.98 -18.40
C GLU A 614 -22.47 -1.46 -18.41
N LYS A 615 -22.09 -0.52 -17.55
CA LYS A 615 -20.70 -0.04 -17.43
C LYS A 615 -19.72 -1.18 -17.17
N ALA A 616 -20.11 -2.16 -16.37
CA ALA A 616 -19.30 -3.37 -16.15
C ALA A 616 -19.09 -4.20 -17.43
N SER A 617 -20.04 -4.18 -18.36
CA SER A 617 -19.91 -4.86 -19.67
C SER A 617 -18.91 -4.16 -20.58
N VAL A 618 -18.83 -2.82 -20.55
CA VAL A 618 -17.80 -2.04 -21.27
C VAL A 618 -16.41 -2.39 -20.74
N VAL A 619 -16.26 -2.47 -19.40
CA VAL A 619 -15.01 -2.91 -18.77
C VAL A 619 -14.64 -4.32 -19.23
N GLN A 620 -15.60 -5.27 -19.21
CA GLN A 620 -15.37 -6.64 -19.64
C GLN A 620 -14.92 -6.71 -21.09
N GLN A 621 -15.57 -5.96 -22.00
CA GLN A 621 -15.18 -5.88 -23.40
C GLN A 621 -13.70 -5.47 -23.55
N LEU A 622 -13.27 -4.44 -22.81
CA LEU A 622 -11.89 -3.98 -22.87
C LEU A 622 -10.90 -5.03 -22.33
N LEU A 623 -11.29 -5.77 -21.28
CA LEU A 623 -10.48 -6.88 -20.76
C LEU A 623 -10.37 -8.02 -21.77
N ASP A 624 -11.46 -8.36 -22.47
CA ASP A 624 -11.49 -9.40 -23.51
C ASP A 624 -10.65 -9.00 -24.74
N GLU A 625 -10.54 -7.68 -25.02
CA GLU A 625 -9.62 -7.12 -26.02
C GLU A 625 -8.13 -7.18 -25.57
N GLY A 626 -7.85 -7.63 -24.33
CA GLY A 626 -6.50 -7.80 -23.79
C GLY A 626 -5.92 -6.56 -23.09
N TYR A 627 -6.72 -5.53 -22.86
CA TYR A 627 -6.27 -4.34 -22.12
C TYR A 627 -6.27 -4.56 -20.61
N GLN A 628 -5.30 -3.97 -19.92
CA GLN A 628 -5.35 -3.79 -18.47
C GLN A 628 -6.05 -2.47 -18.18
N VAL A 629 -7.21 -2.53 -17.53
CA VAL A 629 -8.14 -1.39 -17.41
C VAL A 629 -8.17 -0.88 -15.98
N ALA A 630 -7.93 0.43 -15.79
CA ALA A 630 -8.33 1.14 -14.58
C ALA A 630 -9.71 1.77 -14.81
N MET A 631 -10.71 1.39 -14.03
CA MET A 631 -12.00 2.09 -13.97
C MET A 631 -11.93 3.15 -12.88
N VAL A 632 -12.35 4.38 -13.22
CA VAL A 632 -12.36 5.51 -12.29
C VAL A 632 -13.78 6.06 -12.19
N GLY A 633 -14.30 6.15 -10.97
CA GLY A 633 -15.68 6.59 -10.69
C GLY A 633 -15.85 7.12 -9.27
N ASP A 634 -17.08 7.51 -8.92
CA ASP A 634 -17.44 8.02 -7.57
C ASP A 634 -17.72 6.90 -6.53
N GLY A 635 -17.81 5.65 -6.98
CA GLY A 635 -18.04 4.47 -6.13
C GLY A 635 -19.51 4.13 -5.88
N ILE A 636 -20.45 5.04 -6.08
CA ILE A 636 -21.87 4.81 -5.77
C ILE A 636 -22.56 4.07 -6.92
N ASN A 637 -22.50 4.64 -8.12
CA ASN A 637 -23.17 4.10 -9.30
C ASN A 637 -22.25 3.14 -10.10
N ASP A 638 -20.95 3.21 -9.88
CA ASP A 638 -19.92 2.53 -10.64
C ASP A 638 -19.37 1.26 -9.96
N ALA A 639 -19.88 0.91 -8.76
CA ALA A 639 -19.39 -0.21 -7.97
C ALA A 639 -19.20 -1.53 -8.76
N PRO A 640 -20.15 -1.97 -9.62
CA PRO A 640 -19.95 -3.18 -10.43
C PRO A 640 -18.83 -3.04 -11.47
N ALA A 641 -18.65 -1.85 -12.04
CA ALA A 641 -17.61 -1.57 -13.03
C ALA A 641 -16.22 -1.46 -12.37
N LEU A 642 -16.14 -0.81 -11.19
CA LEU A 642 -14.92 -0.74 -10.36
C LEU A 642 -14.44 -2.13 -9.94
N ALA A 643 -15.37 -2.96 -9.43
CA ALA A 643 -15.04 -4.33 -9.02
C ALA A 643 -14.65 -5.26 -10.19
N LYS A 644 -15.06 -4.94 -11.42
CA LYS A 644 -14.78 -5.74 -12.62
C LYS A 644 -13.46 -5.37 -13.27
N ALA A 645 -13.00 -4.14 -13.12
CA ALA A 645 -11.77 -3.64 -13.73
C ALA A 645 -10.52 -4.39 -13.22
N THR A 646 -9.40 -4.26 -13.93
CA THR A 646 -8.11 -4.71 -13.40
C THR A 646 -7.79 -3.98 -12.10
N VAL A 647 -8.09 -2.68 -12.07
CA VAL A 647 -8.00 -1.84 -10.87
C VAL A 647 -9.18 -0.88 -10.83
N GLY A 648 -9.97 -0.94 -9.77
CA GLY A 648 -11.01 0.04 -9.48
C GLY A 648 -10.44 1.21 -8.67
N ILE A 649 -10.64 2.43 -9.15
CA ILE A 649 -10.19 3.66 -8.47
C ILE A 649 -11.39 4.53 -8.17
N ALA A 650 -11.68 4.77 -6.90
CA ALA A 650 -12.73 5.69 -6.47
C ALA A 650 -12.18 7.08 -6.16
N ILE A 651 -12.92 8.13 -6.56
CA ILE A 651 -12.57 9.54 -6.32
C ILE A 651 -13.72 10.21 -5.58
N GLY A 652 -13.39 11.05 -4.57
CA GLY A 652 -14.34 11.96 -3.93
C GLY A 652 -14.88 11.52 -2.58
N SER A 653 -15.83 12.26 -2.05
CA SER A 653 -16.26 12.28 -0.66
C SER A 653 -17.16 11.13 -0.18
N GLY A 654 -17.42 10.12 -0.99
CA GLY A 654 -18.19 8.92 -0.61
C GLY A 654 -17.32 7.84 0.01
N VAL A 655 -16.51 8.18 1.03
CA VAL A 655 -15.43 7.34 1.59
C VAL A 655 -15.93 5.93 1.96
N ASP A 656 -17.10 5.81 2.60
CA ASP A 656 -17.58 4.51 3.10
C ASP A 656 -17.92 3.52 1.97
N VAL A 657 -18.66 3.95 0.93
CA VAL A 657 -19.05 3.09 -0.21
C VAL A 657 -17.86 2.84 -1.13
N ALA A 658 -17.04 3.87 -1.36
CA ALA A 658 -15.84 3.78 -2.17
C ALA A 658 -14.80 2.83 -1.56
N ILE A 659 -14.65 2.86 -0.22
CA ILE A 659 -13.77 1.95 0.52
C ILE A 659 -14.21 0.49 0.34
N GLU A 660 -15.51 0.18 0.26
CA GLU A 660 -15.94 -1.20 0.08
C GLU A 660 -15.69 -1.75 -1.32
N THR A 661 -15.83 -0.93 -2.35
CA THR A 661 -15.95 -1.38 -3.74
C THR A 661 -14.69 -1.21 -4.59
N ALA A 662 -13.88 -0.17 -4.36
CA ALA A 662 -12.69 0.12 -5.15
C ALA A 662 -11.41 -0.51 -4.55
N ASP A 663 -10.41 -0.77 -5.38
CA ASP A 663 -9.07 -1.24 -4.99
C ASP A 663 -8.19 -0.11 -4.47
N MET A 664 -8.44 1.11 -4.96
CA MET A 664 -7.75 2.33 -4.56
C MET A 664 -8.76 3.46 -4.37
N VAL A 665 -8.55 4.28 -3.35
CA VAL A 665 -9.43 5.41 -3.00
C VAL A 665 -8.63 6.70 -2.96
N MET A 666 -9.10 7.69 -3.70
CA MET A 666 -8.56 9.06 -3.67
C MET A 666 -9.41 9.89 -2.72
N MET A 667 -8.82 10.33 -1.61
CA MET A 667 -9.50 11.12 -0.57
C MET A 667 -9.87 12.53 -1.04
N GLN A 668 -9.15 13.01 -2.05
CA GLN A 668 -9.41 14.31 -2.68
C GLN A 668 -10.23 14.12 -3.95
N ASP A 669 -11.07 15.11 -4.24
CA ASP A 669 -11.83 15.17 -5.48
C ASP A 669 -11.00 15.77 -6.64
N ASP A 670 -9.79 15.26 -6.83
CA ASP A 670 -8.83 15.70 -7.84
C ASP A 670 -8.40 14.56 -8.77
N LEU A 671 -8.82 14.63 -10.03
CA LEU A 671 -8.52 13.62 -11.05
C LEU A 671 -7.00 13.46 -11.35
N ARG A 672 -6.17 14.47 -11.03
CA ARG A 672 -4.71 14.40 -11.18
C ARG A 672 -4.09 13.32 -10.29
N LEU A 673 -4.75 12.98 -9.19
CA LEU A 673 -4.30 11.89 -8.31
C LEU A 673 -4.29 10.54 -9.01
N VAL A 674 -5.15 10.30 -9.99
CA VAL A 674 -5.15 9.05 -10.78
C VAL A 674 -3.84 8.89 -11.55
N ALA A 675 -3.38 9.93 -12.23
CA ALA A 675 -2.10 9.92 -12.93
C ALA A 675 -0.93 9.68 -11.95
N LYS A 676 -0.94 10.39 -10.81
CA LYS A 676 0.08 10.23 -9.74
C LYS A 676 0.06 8.82 -9.15
N THR A 677 -1.11 8.23 -8.97
CA THR A 677 -1.27 6.86 -8.43
C THR A 677 -0.70 5.81 -9.37
N ILE A 678 -1.01 5.90 -10.65
CA ILE A 678 -0.43 4.99 -11.66
C ILE A 678 1.09 5.17 -11.76
N GLN A 679 1.58 6.38 -11.67
CA GLN A 679 3.01 6.67 -11.66
C GLN A 679 3.70 6.13 -10.40
N LEU A 680 3.11 6.32 -9.23
CA LEU A 680 3.55 5.74 -7.95
C LEU A 680 3.67 4.22 -8.07
N SER A 681 2.65 3.57 -8.62
CA SER A 681 2.62 2.13 -8.83
C SER A 681 3.74 1.68 -9.78
N LYS A 682 3.90 2.32 -10.94
CA LYS A 682 4.98 2.03 -11.91
C LYS A 682 6.37 2.16 -11.27
N MET A 683 6.61 3.22 -10.50
CA MET A 683 7.90 3.44 -9.83
C MET A 683 8.16 2.41 -8.73
N THR A 684 7.14 2.05 -7.96
CA THR A 684 7.23 1.01 -6.93
C THR A 684 7.55 -0.35 -7.56
N MET A 685 6.83 -0.71 -8.64
CA MET A 685 7.08 -1.96 -9.37
C MET A 685 8.47 -2.01 -10.01
N MET A 686 8.95 -0.90 -10.58
CA MET A 686 10.31 -0.81 -11.10
C MET A 686 11.33 -1.05 -9.98
N THR A 687 11.13 -0.43 -8.82
CA THR A 687 12.02 -0.62 -7.66
C THR A 687 12.00 -2.06 -7.15
N ILE A 688 10.83 -2.74 -7.15
CA ILE A 688 10.74 -4.16 -6.81
C ILE A 688 11.56 -5.00 -7.80
N LYS A 689 11.44 -4.76 -9.10
CA LYS A 689 12.22 -5.45 -10.13
C LYS A 689 13.74 -5.22 -9.97
N GLU A 690 14.13 -3.97 -9.72
CA GLU A 690 15.53 -3.62 -9.41
C GLU A 690 16.03 -4.35 -8.14
N ASN A 691 15.22 -4.38 -7.08
CA ASN A 691 15.54 -5.08 -5.83
C ASN A 691 15.71 -6.58 -6.05
N LEU A 692 14.82 -7.22 -6.79
CA LEU A 692 14.92 -8.63 -7.13
C LEU A 692 16.16 -8.92 -7.97
N PHE A 693 16.49 -8.06 -8.94
CA PHE A 693 17.72 -8.18 -9.73
C PHE A 693 18.95 -8.15 -8.82
N TRP A 694 19.08 -7.18 -7.90
CA TRP A 694 20.19 -7.10 -6.97
C TRP A 694 20.23 -8.28 -6.00
N ALA A 695 19.08 -8.79 -5.56
CA ALA A 695 19.01 -9.95 -4.68
C ALA A 695 19.52 -11.23 -5.35
N PHE A 696 19.35 -11.38 -6.68
CA PHE A 696 19.76 -12.59 -7.41
C PHE A 696 21.14 -12.51 -8.05
N ILE A 697 21.58 -11.34 -8.52
CA ILE A 697 22.80 -11.23 -9.33
C ILE A 697 24.05 -11.70 -8.58
N TYR A 698 24.13 -11.41 -7.27
CA TYR A 698 25.24 -11.87 -6.43
C TYR A 698 25.30 -13.40 -6.36
N ASN A 699 24.15 -14.07 -6.33
CA ASN A 699 24.07 -15.53 -6.28
C ASN A 699 24.38 -16.13 -7.66
N VAL A 700 23.82 -15.57 -8.74
CA VAL A 700 24.03 -16.07 -10.11
C VAL A 700 25.50 -16.03 -10.50
N ILE A 701 26.21 -14.96 -10.13
CA ILE A 701 27.67 -14.84 -10.41
C ILE A 701 28.48 -15.61 -9.37
N GLY A 702 28.09 -15.52 -8.10
CA GLY A 702 28.88 -16.03 -6.99
C GLY A 702 28.92 -17.56 -6.90
N ILE A 703 27.78 -18.24 -7.17
CA ILE A 703 27.69 -19.70 -7.09
C ILE A 703 28.70 -20.40 -8.05
N PRO A 704 28.77 -20.09 -9.36
CA PRO A 704 29.74 -20.67 -10.24
C PRO A 704 31.18 -20.41 -9.80
N VAL A 705 31.48 -19.18 -9.33
CA VAL A 705 32.83 -18.84 -8.82
C VAL A 705 33.14 -19.65 -7.56
N ALA A 706 32.19 -19.78 -6.62
CA ALA A 706 32.34 -20.58 -5.41
C ALA A 706 32.52 -22.09 -5.72
N MET A 707 31.85 -22.59 -6.76
CA MET A 707 32.03 -23.97 -7.23
C MET A 707 33.41 -24.26 -7.84
N GLY A 708 34.27 -23.24 -7.98
CA GLY A 708 35.61 -23.40 -8.49
C GLY A 708 35.76 -23.24 -10.01
N VAL A 709 34.78 -22.64 -10.69
CA VAL A 709 34.84 -22.43 -12.16
C VAL A 709 36.11 -21.63 -12.54
N LEU A 710 36.48 -20.61 -11.77
CA LEU A 710 37.69 -19.84 -12.04
C LEU A 710 38.98 -20.68 -11.89
N HIS A 711 38.96 -21.70 -11.01
CA HIS A 711 40.11 -22.58 -10.79
C HIS A 711 40.48 -23.41 -12.05
N PHE A 712 39.47 -23.78 -12.88
CA PHE A 712 39.73 -24.41 -14.18
C PHE A 712 40.62 -23.57 -15.11
N PHE A 713 40.58 -22.26 -14.93
CA PHE A 713 41.38 -21.28 -15.70
C PHE A 713 42.59 -20.76 -14.93
N GLY A 714 42.98 -21.42 -13.83
CA GLY A 714 44.12 -21.01 -12.98
C GLY A 714 43.80 -19.79 -12.08
N GLY A 715 42.55 -19.42 -11.93
CA GLY A 715 42.11 -18.32 -11.06
C GLY A 715 41.95 -18.73 -9.61
N PRO A 716 41.76 -17.76 -8.67
CA PRO A 716 41.61 -18.04 -7.26
C PRO A 716 40.25 -18.63 -6.91
N LEU A 717 40.17 -19.36 -5.78
CA LEU A 717 38.91 -19.75 -5.17
C LEU A 717 38.22 -18.56 -4.49
N LEU A 718 36.89 -18.59 -4.47
CA LEU A 718 36.11 -17.67 -3.64
C LEU A 718 36.24 -18.05 -2.15
N SER A 719 36.88 -17.18 -1.37
CA SER A 719 36.94 -17.36 0.07
C SER A 719 35.54 -17.28 0.71
N PRO A 720 35.23 -18.15 1.70
CA PRO A 720 33.97 -18.09 2.45
C PRO A 720 33.68 -16.72 3.10
N MET A 721 34.75 -15.99 3.51
CA MET A 721 34.61 -14.62 4.04
C MET A 721 34.09 -13.63 2.99
N ILE A 722 34.66 -13.67 1.77
CA ILE A 722 34.25 -12.82 0.65
C ILE A 722 32.79 -13.16 0.27
N ALA A 723 32.45 -14.45 0.27
CA ALA A 723 31.09 -14.90 0.06
C ALA A 723 30.09 -14.29 1.08
N GLY A 724 30.45 -14.33 2.38
CA GLY A 724 29.67 -13.74 3.46
C GLY A 724 29.52 -12.21 3.37
N ALA A 725 30.62 -11.53 3.01
CA ALA A 725 30.61 -10.09 2.77
C ALA A 725 29.68 -9.72 1.59
N ALA A 726 29.80 -10.41 0.45
CA ALA A 726 28.95 -10.17 -0.73
C ALA A 726 27.44 -10.33 -0.41
N MET A 727 27.10 -11.32 0.40
CA MET A 727 25.73 -11.54 0.87
C MET A 727 25.19 -10.38 1.72
N SER A 728 26.01 -9.85 2.62
CA SER A 728 25.61 -8.69 3.44
C SER A 728 25.43 -7.44 2.58
N PHE A 729 26.31 -7.21 1.60
CA PHE A 729 26.16 -6.12 0.63
C PHE A 729 24.91 -6.26 -0.23
N SER A 730 24.50 -7.46 -0.62
CA SER A 730 23.26 -7.71 -1.34
C SER A 730 22.05 -7.17 -0.56
N SER A 731 21.94 -7.48 0.74
CA SER A 731 20.86 -6.99 1.59
C SER A 731 20.87 -5.47 1.74
N VAL A 732 22.05 -4.87 1.92
CA VAL A 732 22.22 -3.42 2.02
C VAL A 732 21.81 -2.73 0.71
N SER A 733 22.18 -3.30 -0.44
CA SER A 733 21.84 -2.76 -1.77
C SER A 733 20.32 -2.67 -1.98
N VAL A 734 19.59 -3.72 -1.63
CA VAL A 734 18.13 -3.76 -1.72
C VAL A 734 17.48 -2.70 -0.82
N VAL A 735 17.95 -2.59 0.42
CA VAL A 735 17.45 -1.61 1.38
C VAL A 735 17.69 -0.17 0.90
N LEU A 736 18.92 0.14 0.44
CA LEU A 736 19.26 1.47 -0.08
C LEU A 736 18.45 1.83 -1.30
N ASN A 737 18.18 0.87 -2.20
CA ASN A 737 17.34 1.11 -3.36
C ASN A 737 15.90 1.37 -2.97
N ALA A 738 15.34 0.64 -1.99
CA ALA A 738 14.01 0.92 -1.46
C ALA A 738 13.91 2.32 -0.80
N LEU A 739 14.93 2.76 -0.07
CA LEU A 739 14.99 4.12 0.49
C LEU A 739 15.12 5.19 -0.62
N ARG A 740 15.87 4.90 -1.71
CA ARG A 740 15.95 5.78 -2.89
C ARG A 740 14.58 6.00 -3.54
N LEU A 741 13.67 5.02 -3.47
CA LEU A 741 12.29 5.19 -3.96
C LEU A 741 11.60 6.37 -3.28
N ASN A 742 11.72 6.51 -1.96
CA ASN A 742 11.12 7.65 -1.24
C ASN A 742 11.62 9.00 -1.77
N HIS A 743 12.91 9.10 -2.08
CA HIS A 743 13.48 10.31 -2.68
C HIS A 743 13.02 10.53 -4.14
N LYS A 744 12.88 9.45 -4.92
CA LYS A 744 12.33 9.54 -6.29
C LYS A 744 10.87 10.02 -6.26
N LEU A 745 10.06 9.50 -5.33
CA LEU A 745 8.65 9.85 -5.16
C LEU A 745 8.47 11.29 -4.69
N SER A 746 9.34 11.80 -3.82
CA SER A 746 9.27 13.20 -3.38
C SER A 746 9.55 14.23 -4.51
N LYS A 747 10.17 13.79 -5.61
CA LYS A 747 10.34 14.63 -6.81
C LYS A 747 9.10 14.73 -7.68
N LEU A 748 8.11 13.86 -7.49
CA LEU A 748 6.81 13.97 -8.18
C LEU A 748 5.94 15.13 -7.66
N GLU A 749 6.38 15.76 -6.59
CA GLU A 749 5.68 16.91 -5.98
C GLU A 749 6.10 18.25 -6.57
N LYS A 750 7.23 18.28 -7.24
CA LYS A 750 7.75 19.47 -7.93
C LYS A 750 7.37 19.47 -9.41
#